data_e035fa9b2fa277751870a949ff958be7
#
_entry.id   e035fa9b2fa277751870a949ff958be7
#
_cell.length_a   1.000
_cell.length_b   1.000
_cell.length_c   1.000
_cell.angle_alpha   90.00
_cell.angle_beta   90.00
_cell.angle_gamma   90.00
#
_symmetry.space_group_name_H-M   'P 1'
#
loop_
_entity.id
_entity.type
_entity.pdbx_description
1 polymer ?
#
loop_
_entity_poly.entity_id
_entity_poly.type
_entity_poly.pdbx_seq_one_letter_code
_entity_poly.pdbx_strand_id
1 'polypeptide(L)'
;MKKIVFLTMGIIAMAATACKSEKAEQPWIVDRFDDIKIIRYEVPEFENQSLNDKILIYYLAESAKCGRDILFDQNFKYNLTIRRALEKIYTSYDGCKECPDFKAMEKYLKKVWLANGIHHHYSNDKFQPEFSREWFSAQWDKYGVESQVEKETILEAIFNPELYATRLNQAKGADVIATSAGNYYEGVTQAEVEKFYNNMIKKAGNDPCPISYGLNSKLVKKNGKIYEQTYKIGGMYTEALEQIVAWLEKAYEVAEEPTKTTIGLLIKFYKSGDLRDFDAFNVAWVKDTTSNVDFVNGFTEVYGDPLGHKASWESVVNFLDKEACRRTQLISENAQWFEDHSPINPAYRKEKVKGVSAKVITVAMLGGDTYPTTPIGINLPNADWIRKEHGSKSVTIDNITYAYKKAAQGGGFAEEFVLREEDRARMKEYGKLSDDLHTDLHECLGHGSGQLAPGTTGTELGVYSSPLEETRADLFALYYLGDEKMVEIGLIPTLEVAKAQYASYVMNGMMTQFSRIELGKNVEQAHMRNRKLISEWAYDLGKEENVIEWVVKDGKRYLVVNDFDKLRTIFGKQLYEIQRIKSEGDFEAGKALIEKYAVKIDPELHKEVRERYYALNIEPYSGMVNPEYELVMEGDKIVDVKVSYPANYIEQHLHYSKNYSFLPSIN
;
A
#
# COMPACT_ATOMS: atom_id res chain seq x y z
N MET A 1 -42.19 -53.12 -63.18
CA MET A 1 -42.60 -52.07 -62.24
C MET A 1 -41.64 -52.06 -61.07
N LYS A 2 -40.58 -51.21 -61.12
CA LYS A 2 -39.59 -51.06 -60.04
C LYS A 2 -39.83 -49.74 -59.37
N LYS A 3 -40.10 -49.74 -58.08
CA LYS A 3 -40.26 -48.57 -57.25
C LYS A 3 -38.83 -48.10 -56.81
N ILE A 4 -38.45 -46.88 -57.14
CA ILE A 4 -37.27 -46.18 -56.70
C ILE A 4 -37.61 -45.47 -55.37
N VAL A 5 -36.89 -45.83 -54.31
CA VAL A 5 -36.96 -45.13 -53.01
C VAL A 5 -35.84 -44.14 -52.99
N PHE A 6 -36.16 -42.84 -52.87
CA PHE A 6 -35.17 -41.76 -52.62
C PHE A 6 -34.86 -41.70 -51.10
N LEU A 7 -33.61 -41.91 -50.77
CA LEU A 7 -33.10 -41.72 -49.41
C LEU A 7 -32.56 -40.30 -49.27
N THR A 8 -33.26 -39.42 -48.56
CA THR A 8 -32.79 -38.10 -48.22
C THR A 8 -31.88 -38.17 -47.00
N MET A 9 -30.58 -37.96 -47.17
CA MET A 9 -29.64 -37.73 -46.07
C MET A 9 -29.81 -36.34 -45.49
N GLY A 10 -30.38 -36.24 -44.29
CA GLY A 10 -30.39 -35.02 -43.50
C GLY A 10 -29.04 -34.84 -42.81
N ILE A 11 -28.30 -33.82 -43.17
CA ILE A 11 -27.09 -33.39 -42.47
C ILE A 11 -27.56 -32.62 -41.23
N ILE A 12 -27.42 -33.25 -40.04
CA ILE A 12 -27.56 -32.57 -38.76
C ILE A 12 -26.24 -31.90 -38.45
N ALA A 13 -26.17 -30.57 -38.64
CA ALA A 13 -25.11 -29.75 -38.15
C ALA A 13 -25.23 -29.65 -36.63
N MET A 14 -24.44 -30.38 -35.88
CA MET A 14 -24.27 -30.14 -34.44
C MET A 14 -23.46 -28.83 -34.27
N ALA A 15 -24.18 -27.77 -33.91
CA ALA A 15 -23.55 -26.58 -33.38
C ALA A 15 -22.98 -26.95 -31.99
N ALA A 16 -21.68 -27.14 -31.93
CA ALA A 16 -20.97 -27.18 -30.65
C ALA A 16 -21.01 -25.81 -30.00
N THR A 17 -22.01 -25.57 -29.18
CA THR A 17 -21.99 -24.46 -28.22
C THR A 17 -20.91 -24.79 -27.21
N ALA A 18 -19.73 -24.19 -27.38
CA ALA A 18 -18.71 -24.13 -26.33
C ALA A 18 -19.30 -23.35 -25.16
N CYS A 19 -19.87 -24.06 -24.19
CA CYS A 19 -20.08 -23.49 -22.87
C CYS A 19 -18.69 -23.10 -22.34
N LYS A 20 -18.36 -21.81 -22.39
CA LYS A 20 -17.36 -21.26 -21.48
C LYS A 20 -17.92 -21.55 -20.08
N SER A 21 -17.36 -22.52 -19.37
CA SER A 21 -17.57 -22.64 -17.94
C SER A 21 -17.03 -21.33 -17.34
N GLU A 22 -17.91 -20.47 -16.88
CA GLU A 22 -17.52 -19.39 -15.99
C GLU A 22 -16.79 -20.08 -14.82
N LYS A 23 -15.48 -19.91 -14.76
CA LYS A 23 -14.72 -20.29 -13.56
C LYS A 23 -15.35 -19.50 -12.43
N ALA A 24 -15.89 -20.19 -11.42
CA ALA A 24 -16.41 -19.52 -10.23
C ALA A 24 -15.36 -18.53 -9.73
N GLU A 25 -15.75 -17.27 -9.59
CA GLU A 25 -14.86 -16.21 -9.12
C GLU A 25 -14.32 -16.62 -7.74
N GLN A 26 -13.02 -16.75 -7.61
CA GLN A 26 -12.41 -17.12 -6.33
C GLN A 26 -12.59 -15.99 -5.32
N PRO A 27 -12.83 -16.28 -4.03
CA PRO A 27 -13.07 -15.24 -3.04
C PRO A 27 -11.85 -14.32 -2.88
N TRP A 28 -12.11 -13.02 -2.77
CA TRP A 28 -11.07 -12.01 -2.52
C TRP A 28 -10.53 -12.06 -1.09
N ILE A 29 -11.36 -12.45 -0.12
CA ILE A 29 -10.95 -12.67 1.26
C ILE A 29 -10.72 -14.16 1.43
N VAL A 30 -9.50 -14.54 1.78
CA VAL A 30 -9.07 -15.94 1.89
C VAL A 30 -9.02 -16.44 3.34
N ASP A 31 -8.94 -15.54 4.32
CA ASP A 31 -8.96 -15.88 5.74
C ASP A 31 -9.47 -14.70 6.59
N ARG A 32 -9.98 -15.01 7.80
CA ARG A 32 -10.38 -14.04 8.82
C ARG A 32 -10.02 -14.57 10.20
N PHE A 33 -9.38 -13.76 11.00
CA PHE A 33 -9.07 -14.07 12.40
C PHE A 33 -8.94 -12.78 13.20
N ASP A 34 -9.53 -12.76 14.40
CA ASP A 34 -9.57 -11.59 15.26
C ASP A 34 -10.16 -10.36 14.52
N ASP A 35 -9.45 -9.26 14.47
CA ASP A 35 -9.82 -8.04 13.77
C ASP A 35 -9.10 -7.88 12.42
N ILE A 36 -8.68 -9.00 11.83
CA ILE A 36 -7.85 -9.06 10.60
C ILE A 36 -8.55 -9.88 9.53
N LYS A 37 -8.54 -9.39 8.30
CA LYS A 37 -8.85 -10.14 7.08
C LYS A 37 -7.62 -10.31 6.20
N ILE A 38 -7.48 -11.47 5.58
CA ILE A 38 -6.43 -11.74 4.59
C ILE A 38 -7.04 -11.68 3.20
N ILE A 39 -6.44 -10.88 2.35
CA ILE A 39 -6.94 -10.56 1.02
C ILE A 39 -6.00 -11.16 -0.02
N ARG A 40 -6.58 -11.74 -1.05
CA ARG A 40 -5.89 -12.12 -2.28
C ARG A 40 -5.80 -10.92 -3.21
N TYR A 41 -4.68 -10.73 -3.88
CA TYR A 41 -4.61 -9.81 -5.00
C TYR A 41 -4.27 -10.55 -6.29
N GLU A 42 -4.69 -9.99 -7.41
CA GLU A 42 -4.41 -10.52 -8.75
C GLU A 42 -3.36 -9.66 -9.46
N VAL A 43 -2.75 -10.21 -10.47
CA VAL A 43 -1.73 -9.55 -11.29
C VAL A 43 -2.28 -9.43 -12.72
N PRO A 44 -3.16 -8.45 -12.97
CA PRO A 44 -3.74 -8.26 -14.29
C PRO A 44 -2.65 -8.01 -15.33
N GLU A 45 -2.92 -8.38 -16.59
CA GLU A 45 -1.99 -8.23 -17.72
C GLU A 45 -0.67 -9.02 -17.61
N PHE A 46 -0.46 -9.85 -16.57
CA PHE A 46 0.75 -10.70 -16.50
C PHE A 46 0.86 -11.64 -17.68
N GLU A 47 -0.26 -12.27 -18.08
CA GLU A 47 -0.27 -13.21 -19.22
C GLU A 47 0.10 -12.55 -20.55
N ASN A 48 -0.10 -11.24 -20.67
CA ASN A 48 0.20 -10.44 -21.85
C ASN A 48 1.64 -9.87 -21.87
N GLN A 49 2.42 -10.12 -20.81
CA GLN A 49 3.83 -9.71 -20.79
C GLN A 49 4.67 -10.57 -21.75
N SER A 50 5.78 -10.01 -22.20
CA SER A 50 6.77 -10.79 -22.99
C SER A 50 7.30 -11.95 -22.17
N LEU A 51 7.72 -13.04 -22.83
CA LEU A 51 8.34 -14.18 -22.14
C LEU A 51 9.55 -13.73 -21.29
N ASN A 52 10.35 -12.80 -21.81
CA ASN A 52 11.51 -12.26 -21.10
C ASN A 52 11.11 -11.51 -19.83
N ASP A 53 10.06 -10.65 -19.89
CA ASP A 53 9.53 -9.95 -18.73
C ASP A 53 8.94 -10.93 -17.71
N LYS A 54 8.20 -11.95 -18.14
CA LYS A 54 7.68 -13.00 -17.25
C LYS A 54 8.80 -13.73 -16.50
N ILE A 55 9.88 -14.08 -17.20
CA ILE A 55 11.05 -14.73 -16.59
C ILE A 55 11.76 -13.79 -15.61
N LEU A 56 11.91 -12.51 -15.98
CA LEU A 56 12.51 -11.50 -15.10
C LEU A 56 11.69 -11.31 -13.82
N ILE A 57 10.37 -11.18 -13.96
CA ILE A 57 9.44 -11.09 -12.81
C ILE A 57 9.58 -12.33 -11.93
N TYR A 58 9.63 -13.53 -12.50
CA TYR A 58 9.82 -14.77 -11.75
C TYR A 58 11.10 -14.74 -10.91
N TYR A 59 12.25 -14.40 -11.50
CA TYR A 59 13.52 -14.38 -10.78
C TYR A 59 13.57 -13.30 -9.69
N LEU A 60 13.00 -12.13 -9.95
CA LEU A 60 12.87 -11.07 -8.95
C LEU A 60 11.92 -11.47 -7.82
N ALA A 61 10.82 -12.18 -8.13
CA ALA A 61 9.87 -12.69 -7.14
C ALA A 61 10.51 -13.75 -6.23
N GLU A 62 11.34 -14.65 -6.80
CA GLU A 62 12.11 -15.61 -6.01
C GLU A 62 13.10 -14.90 -5.08
N SER A 63 13.80 -13.87 -5.57
CA SER A 63 14.67 -13.02 -4.75
C SER A 63 13.92 -12.35 -3.60
N ALA A 64 12.71 -11.82 -3.86
CA ALA A 64 11.87 -11.15 -2.86
C ALA A 64 11.47 -12.08 -1.69
N LYS A 65 11.24 -13.35 -1.95
CA LYS A 65 10.88 -14.34 -0.91
C LYS A 65 12.06 -14.70 0.00
N CYS A 66 13.29 -14.63 -0.51
CA CYS A 66 14.49 -15.03 0.22
C CYS A 66 14.85 -14.11 1.41
N GLY A 67 14.40 -12.85 1.41
CA GLY A 67 14.66 -11.90 2.50
C GLY A 67 13.69 -11.97 3.68
N ARG A 68 12.71 -12.87 3.64
CA ARG A 68 11.64 -12.97 4.65
C ARG A 68 12.15 -13.01 6.09
N ASP A 69 13.15 -13.83 6.37
CA ASP A 69 13.69 -14.01 7.73
C ASP A 69 14.38 -12.75 8.28
N ILE A 70 14.92 -11.91 7.41
CA ILE A 70 15.60 -10.66 7.79
C ILE A 70 14.66 -9.76 8.59
N LEU A 71 13.45 -9.53 8.08
CA LEU A 71 12.49 -8.66 8.77
C LEU A 71 12.02 -9.24 10.11
N PHE A 72 11.80 -10.57 10.21
CA PHE A 72 11.47 -11.20 11.48
C PHE A 72 12.56 -10.93 12.53
N ASP A 73 13.83 -11.06 12.18
CA ASP A 73 14.95 -10.79 13.07
C ASP A 73 15.08 -9.30 13.40
N GLN A 74 14.92 -8.40 12.42
CA GLN A 74 14.94 -6.94 12.63
C GLN A 74 13.83 -6.48 13.58
N ASN A 75 12.64 -7.06 13.49
CA ASN A 75 11.53 -6.71 14.36
C ASN A 75 11.72 -7.14 15.82
N PHE A 76 12.32 -8.28 16.06
CA PHE A 76 12.69 -8.73 17.41
C PHE A 76 13.61 -9.95 17.37
N LYS A 77 14.66 -9.93 18.15
CA LYS A 77 15.73 -10.96 18.15
C LYS A 77 15.28 -12.40 18.37
N TYR A 78 14.11 -12.64 18.96
CA TYR A 78 13.57 -13.98 19.21
C TYR A 78 12.46 -14.39 18.25
N ASN A 79 12.06 -13.53 17.30
CA ASN A 79 10.95 -13.82 16.41
C ASN A 79 11.16 -15.07 15.56
N LEU A 80 12.37 -15.32 15.07
CA LEU A 80 12.66 -16.53 14.29
C LEU A 80 12.51 -17.80 15.13
N THR A 81 13.00 -17.79 16.37
CA THR A 81 12.83 -18.91 17.31
C THR A 81 11.35 -19.14 17.63
N ILE A 82 10.60 -18.07 17.96
CA ILE A 82 9.18 -18.15 18.32
C ILE A 82 8.36 -18.65 17.13
N ARG A 83 8.55 -18.09 15.94
CA ARG A 83 7.85 -18.53 14.73
C ARG A 83 8.09 -20.02 14.45
N ARG A 84 9.33 -20.46 14.45
CA ARG A 84 9.70 -21.87 14.20
C ARG A 84 9.14 -22.82 15.25
N ALA A 85 9.09 -22.40 16.51
CA ALA A 85 8.47 -23.19 17.59
C ALA A 85 6.97 -23.36 17.36
N LEU A 86 6.26 -22.26 17.04
CA LEU A 86 4.84 -22.28 16.75
C LEU A 86 4.53 -23.14 15.50
N GLU A 87 5.29 -22.97 14.41
CA GLU A 87 5.16 -23.75 13.17
C GLU A 87 5.43 -25.24 13.39
N LYS A 88 6.46 -25.59 14.19
CA LYS A 88 6.79 -26.98 14.54
C LYS A 88 5.65 -27.63 15.32
N ILE A 89 5.13 -26.93 16.34
CA ILE A 89 3.99 -27.45 17.11
C ILE A 89 2.77 -27.57 16.20
N TYR A 90 2.42 -26.54 15.43
CA TYR A 90 1.26 -26.53 14.55
C TYR A 90 1.27 -27.70 13.55
N THR A 91 2.39 -27.95 12.91
CA THR A 91 2.56 -29.00 11.89
C THR A 91 2.64 -30.41 12.45
N SER A 92 3.14 -30.55 13.70
CA SER A 92 3.34 -31.86 14.35
C SER A 92 2.17 -32.27 15.27
N TYR A 93 1.24 -31.33 15.56
CA TYR A 93 0.18 -31.56 16.54
C TYR A 93 -0.78 -32.68 16.15
N ASP A 94 -0.84 -33.71 17.00
CA ASP A 94 -1.68 -34.92 16.83
C ASP A 94 -2.90 -34.93 17.78
N GLY A 95 -3.10 -33.87 18.56
CA GLY A 95 -4.21 -33.71 19.50
C GLY A 95 -5.50 -33.13 18.87
N CYS A 96 -6.37 -32.66 19.75
CA CYS A 96 -7.63 -32.02 19.34
C CYS A 96 -7.41 -30.63 18.75
N LYS A 97 -7.50 -30.47 17.42
CA LYS A 97 -7.34 -29.18 16.74
C LYS A 97 -8.51 -28.21 17.01
N GLU A 98 -9.65 -28.71 17.49
CA GLU A 98 -10.79 -27.90 17.88
C GLU A 98 -10.71 -27.41 19.35
N CYS A 99 -9.71 -27.86 20.10
CA CYS A 99 -9.53 -27.44 21.50
C CYS A 99 -9.09 -25.99 21.61
N PRO A 100 -9.51 -25.27 22.70
CA PRO A 100 -9.28 -23.83 22.84
C PRO A 100 -7.82 -23.41 22.72
N ASP A 101 -6.88 -24.09 23.42
CA ASP A 101 -5.46 -23.75 23.36
C ASP A 101 -4.87 -23.88 21.96
N PHE A 102 -5.24 -24.94 21.19
CA PHE A 102 -4.73 -25.10 19.82
C PHE A 102 -5.25 -24.00 18.90
N LYS A 103 -6.56 -23.68 18.95
CA LYS A 103 -7.15 -22.59 18.18
C LYS A 103 -6.56 -21.23 18.54
N ALA A 104 -6.33 -20.98 19.81
CA ALA A 104 -5.70 -19.76 20.28
C ALA A 104 -4.25 -19.65 19.78
N MET A 105 -3.50 -20.76 19.80
CA MET A 105 -2.14 -20.82 19.26
C MET A 105 -2.13 -20.63 17.73
N GLU A 106 -3.04 -21.24 17.00
CA GLU A 106 -3.18 -21.04 15.55
C GLU A 106 -3.45 -19.57 15.23
N LYS A 107 -4.37 -18.93 15.95
CA LYS A 107 -4.66 -17.49 15.81
C LYS A 107 -3.42 -16.64 16.11
N TYR A 108 -2.68 -16.95 17.16
CA TYR A 108 -1.44 -16.27 17.51
C TYR A 108 -0.37 -16.43 16.42
N LEU A 109 -0.20 -17.64 15.89
CA LEU A 109 0.73 -17.91 14.78
C LEU A 109 0.37 -17.08 13.53
N LYS A 110 -0.92 -16.99 13.17
CA LYS A 110 -1.39 -16.15 12.08
C LYS A 110 -1.05 -14.67 12.30
N LYS A 111 -1.21 -14.15 13.53
CA LYS A 111 -0.80 -12.79 13.90
C LYS A 111 0.71 -12.59 13.78
N VAL A 112 1.51 -13.56 14.23
CA VAL A 112 2.98 -13.54 14.13
C VAL A 112 3.43 -13.49 12.68
N TRP A 113 2.79 -14.21 11.78
CA TRP A 113 3.08 -14.13 10.34
C TRP A 113 2.69 -12.78 9.76
N LEU A 114 1.50 -12.25 10.11
CA LEU A 114 1.03 -10.96 9.61
C LEU A 114 1.97 -9.81 9.98
N ALA A 115 2.40 -9.78 11.24
CA ALA A 115 3.20 -8.69 11.78
C ALA A 115 4.72 -8.90 11.60
N ASN A 116 5.14 -10.00 10.96
CA ASN A 116 6.54 -10.42 10.91
C ASN A 116 7.18 -10.43 12.31
N GLY A 117 6.44 -10.92 13.32
CA GLY A 117 6.88 -11.00 14.70
C GLY A 117 5.75 -10.94 15.73
N ILE A 118 6.13 -10.91 17.01
CA ILE A 118 5.18 -10.96 18.15
C ILE A 118 4.56 -9.60 18.50
N HIS A 119 4.84 -8.55 17.74
CA HIS A 119 4.31 -7.21 17.98
C HIS A 119 3.35 -6.79 16.84
N HIS A 120 2.26 -6.15 17.21
CA HIS A 120 1.25 -5.69 16.28
C HIS A 120 1.86 -4.75 15.23
N HIS A 121 1.59 -4.99 13.94
CA HIS A 121 2.18 -4.27 12.81
C HIS A 121 1.89 -2.76 12.79
N TYR A 122 0.80 -2.31 13.45
CA TYR A 122 0.38 -0.92 13.49
C TYR A 122 0.64 -0.25 14.86
N SER A 123 0.13 -0.83 15.97
CA SER A 123 0.29 -0.23 17.30
C SER A 123 1.66 -0.47 17.93
N ASN A 124 2.45 -1.42 17.41
CA ASN A 124 3.72 -1.89 17.96
C ASN A 124 3.62 -2.62 19.31
N ASP A 125 2.43 -2.84 19.85
CA ASP A 125 2.24 -3.55 21.11
C ASP A 125 2.43 -5.05 20.95
N LYS A 126 2.98 -5.69 21.98
CA LYS A 126 3.15 -7.14 21.98
C LYS A 126 1.81 -7.87 22.05
N PHE A 127 1.60 -8.83 21.18
CA PHE A 127 0.45 -9.74 21.23
C PHE A 127 0.43 -10.52 22.53
N GLN A 128 -0.72 -10.56 23.20
CA GLN A 128 -0.91 -11.42 24.35
C GLN A 128 -1.47 -12.78 23.89
N PRO A 129 -0.83 -13.91 24.26
CA PRO A 129 -1.34 -15.23 23.89
C PRO A 129 -2.63 -15.55 24.65
N GLU A 130 -3.59 -16.18 23.98
CA GLU A 130 -4.84 -16.67 24.60
C GLU A 130 -4.77 -18.17 24.96
N PHE A 131 -3.67 -18.84 24.63
CA PHE A 131 -3.35 -20.20 25.05
C PHE A 131 -2.50 -20.19 26.30
N SER A 132 -2.58 -21.26 27.13
CA SER A 132 -1.85 -21.31 28.38
C SER A 132 -0.35 -21.58 28.19
N ARG A 133 0.47 -20.98 29.07
CA ARG A 133 1.91 -21.20 29.09
C ARG A 133 2.25 -22.67 29.32
N GLU A 134 1.55 -23.31 30.27
CA GLU A 134 1.72 -24.70 30.61
C GLU A 134 1.45 -25.62 29.44
N TRP A 135 0.34 -25.38 28.71
CA TRP A 135 0.02 -26.14 27.52
C TRP A 135 1.11 -25.98 26.45
N PHE A 136 1.50 -24.75 26.14
CA PHE A 136 2.51 -24.47 25.11
C PHE A 136 3.87 -25.10 25.48
N SER A 137 4.29 -24.98 26.76
CA SER A 137 5.51 -25.61 27.26
C SER A 137 5.48 -27.13 27.12
N ALA A 138 4.34 -27.76 27.41
CA ALA A 138 4.15 -29.20 27.23
C ALA A 138 4.24 -29.63 25.77
N GLN A 139 3.63 -28.85 24.83
CA GLN A 139 3.75 -29.12 23.41
C GLN A 139 5.17 -28.94 22.88
N TRP A 140 5.89 -27.91 23.37
CA TRP A 140 7.30 -27.70 23.05
C TRP A 140 8.14 -28.96 23.33
N ASP A 141 8.00 -29.53 24.51
CA ASP A 141 8.73 -30.74 24.90
C ASP A 141 8.26 -31.96 24.10
N LYS A 142 6.93 -32.14 23.97
CA LYS A 142 6.34 -33.29 23.27
C LYS A 142 6.79 -33.40 21.83
N TYR A 143 6.88 -32.26 21.11
CA TYR A 143 7.23 -32.25 19.68
C TYR A 143 8.70 -31.94 19.43
N GLY A 144 9.54 -31.88 20.48
CA GLY A 144 10.98 -31.71 20.37
C GLY A 144 11.35 -30.43 19.60
N VAL A 145 10.84 -29.26 20.04
CA VAL A 145 11.20 -28.00 19.45
C VAL A 145 12.66 -27.69 19.72
N GLU A 146 13.48 -27.60 18.69
CA GLU A 146 14.87 -27.22 18.76
C GLU A 146 15.05 -25.71 18.87
N SER A 147 15.93 -25.23 19.73
CA SER A 147 16.20 -23.80 19.94
C SER A 147 17.64 -23.56 20.37
N GLN A 148 18.23 -22.48 19.84
CA GLN A 148 19.54 -21.97 20.30
C GLN A 148 19.42 -21.14 21.58
N VAL A 149 18.19 -20.81 22.01
CA VAL A 149 17.86 -20.01 23.18
C VAL A 149 17.18 -20.93 24.20
N GLU A 150 17.51 -20.74 25.47
CA GLU A 150 16.85 -21.45 26.55
C GLU A 150 15.32 -21.29 26.46
N LYS A 151 14.62 -22.42 26.53
CA LYS A 151 13.14 -22.47 26.41
C LYS A 151 12.45 -21.46 27.32
N GLU A 152 12.91 -21.35 28.57
CA GLU A 152 12.31 -20.44 29.56
C GLU A 152 12.42 -18.99 29.13
N THR A 153 13.53 -18.57 28.50
CA THR A 153 13.69 -17.23 27.92
C THR A 153 12.64 -16.94 26.84
N ILE A 154 12.32 -17.92 26.01
CA ILE A 154 11.29 -17.77 24.95
C ILE A 154 9.89 -17.74 25.58
N LEU A 155 9.62 -18.58 26.58
CA LEU A 155 8.35 -18.53 27.30
C LEU A 155 8.15 -17.19 28.01
N GLU A 156 9.17 -16.63 28.65
CA GLU A 156 9.09 -15.27 29.20
C GLU A 156 8.86 -14.21 28.13
N ALA A 157 9.53 -14.30 26.98
CA ALA A 157 9.32 -13.35 25.89
C ALA A 157 7.90 -13.37 25.34
N ILE A 158 7.24 -14.53 25.30
CA ILE A 158 5.86 -14.68 24.83
C ILE A 158 4.85 -14.26 25.91
N PHE A 159 4.96 -14.78 27.13
CA PHE A 159 3.89 -14.73 28.14
C PHE A 159 4.00 -13.60 29.16
N ASN A 160 5.20 -13.03 29.39
CA ASN A 160 5.34 -11.93 30.32
C ASN A 160 4.96 -10.61 29.66
N PRO A 161 3.83 -9.96 29.98
CA PRO A 161 3.33 -8.79 29.28
C PRO A 161 4.24 -7.57 29.39
N GLU A 162 5.00 -7.45 30.48
CA GLU A 162 5.88 -6.31 30.73
C GLU A 162 7.22 -6.41 29.98
N LEU A 163 7.65 -7.64 29.63
CA LEU A 163 8.92 -7.86 28.95
C LEU A 163 8.75 -7.70 27.46
N TYR A 164 9.56 -6.82 26.85
CA TYR A 164 9.47 -6.50 25.40
C TYR A 164 8.07 -6.02 24.98
N ALA A 165 7.44 -5.19 25.80
CA ALA A 165 6.04 -4.81 25.66
C ALA A 165 5.72 -4.09 24.34
N THR A 166 6.68 -3.34 23.75
CA THR A 166 6.52 -2.66 22.49
C THR A 166 7.72 -2.83 21.57
N ARG A 167 7.47 -2.99 20.26
CA ARG A 167 8.53 -3.06 19.25
C ARG A 167 9.24 -1.72 19.08
N LEU A 168 8.49 -0.63 19.05
CA LEU A 168 8.97 0.72 18.77
C LEU A 168 8.37 1.68 19.79
N ASN A 169 9.20 2.23 20.67
CA ASN A 169 8.82 3.29 21.59
C ASN A 169 9.36 4.63 21.10
N GLN A 170 8.47 5.61 20.94
CA GLN A 170 8.80 6.99 20.55
C GLN A 170 8.33 8.00 21.60
N ALA A 171 8.07 7.56 22.84
CA ALA A 171 7.57 8.44 23.90
C ALA A 171 8.64 9.47 24.29
N LYS A 172 8.21 10.73 24.37
CA LYS A 172 9.10 11.84 24.75
C LYS A 172 9.68 11.65 26.15
N GLY A 173 11.01 11.69 26.27
CA GLY A 173 11.72 11.58 27.54
C GLY A 173 12.05 10.15 27.96
N ALA A 174 11.67 9.13 27.19
CA ALA A 174 12.15 7.76 27.37
C ALA A 174 13.51 7.56 26.67
N ASP A 175 14.33 6.62 27.15
CA ASP A 175 15.40 6.04 26.33
C ASP A 175 14.73 5.09 25.33
N VAL A 176 14.52 5.60 24.11
CA VAL A 176 13.77 4.87 23.07
C VAL A 176 14.49 3.59 22.62
N ILE A 177 15.81 3.48 22.81
CA ILE A 177 16.57 2.27 22.50
C ILE A 177 16.36 1.22 23.57
N ALA A 178 16.48 1.59 24.85
CA ALA A 178 16.32 0.66 25.98
C ALA A 178 14.89 0.14 26.12
N THR A 179 13.91 0.88 25.64
CA THR A 179 12.48 0.58 25.78
C THR A 179 11.82 0.01 24.53
N SER A 180 12.56 -0.12 23.40
CA SER A 180 12.09 -0.77 22.17
C SER A 180 12.65 -2.19 22.04
N ALA A 181 11.81 -3.13 21.60
CA ALA A 181 12.21 -4.51 21.36
C ALA A 181 12.84 -4.74 19.97
N GLY A 182 12.79 -3.75 19.07
CA GLY A 182 13.38 -3.83 17.74
C GLY A 182 14.89 -4.16 17.79
N ASN A 183 15.35 -5.05 16.90
CA ASN A 183 16.69 -5.64 16.96
C ASN A 183 17.75 -4.87 16.17
N TYR A 184 17.67 -3.56 16.15
CA TYR A 184 18.64 -2.69 15.46
C TYR A 184 19.82 -2.27 16.34
N TYR A 185 19.69 -2.44 17.66
CA TYR A 185 20.66 -2.01 18.67
C TYR A 185 20.87 -3.09 19.72
N GLU A 186 22.11 -3.26 20.17
CA GLU A 186 22.44 -4.21 21.24
C GLU A 186 23.49 -3.67 22.19
N GLY A 187 23.15 -3.60 23.48
CA GLY A 187 24.08 -3.18 24.54
C GLY A 187 24.47 -1.70 24.49
N VAL A 188 23.80 -0.87 23.71
CA VAL A 188 24.03 0.58 23.59
C VAL A 188 22.86 1.36 24.17
N THR A 189 23.13 2.56 24.66
CA THR A 189 22.14 3.56 25.07
C THR A 189 21.85 4.52 23.91
N GLN A 190 20.72 5.24 23.97
CA GLN A 190 20.39 6.27 22.98
C GLN A 190 21.52 7.29 22.82
N ALA A 191 22.06 7.81 23.92
CA ALA A 191 23.17 8.78 23.90
C ALA A 191 24.45 8.25 23.21
N GLU A 192 24.75 6.95 23.38
CA GLU A 192 25.87 6.30 22.70
C GLU A 192 25.64 6.18 21.21
N VAL A 193 24.42 5.82 20.78
CA VAL A 193 24.02 5.75 19.36
C VAL A 193 24.15 7.13 18.70
N GLU A 194 23.53 8.15 19.29
CA GLU A 194 23.60 9.52 18.78
C GLU A 194 25.04 10.03 18.68
N LYS A 195 25.85 9.79 19.70
CA LYS A 195 27.27 10.15 19.69
C LYS A 195 28.04 9.41 18.60
N PHE A 196 27.75 8.14 18.37
CA PHE A 196 28.44 7.32 17.37
C PHE A 196 28.18 7.86 15.95
N TYR A 197 26.93 8.05 15.56
CA TYR A 197 26.58 8.56 14.22
C TYR A 197 26.92 10.03 14.02
N ASN A 198 26.73 10.89 15.03
CA ASN A 198 27.18 12.28 14.98
C ASN A 198 28.68 12.41 14.75
N ASN A 199 29.51 11.53 15.30
CA ASN A 199 30.94 11.49 15.05
C ASN A 199 31.27 11.10 13.59
N MET A 200 30.51 10.15 13.00
CA MET A 200 30.68 9.79 11.58
C MET A 200 30.33 10.97 10.67
N ILE A 201 29.19 11.61 10.90
CA ILE A 201 28.75 12.80 10.16
C ILE A 201 29.77 13.94 10.27
N LYS A 202 30.28 14.23 11.47
CA LYS A 202 31.31 15.27 11.67
C LYS A 202 32.60 14.96 10.92
N LYS A 203 33.02 13.69 10.87
CA LYS A 203 34.22 13.28 10.12
C LYS A 203 34.05 13.41 8.61
N ALA A 204 32.84 13.21 8.11
CA ALA A 204 32.53 13.38 6.68
C ALA A 204 32.58 14.83 6.24
N GLY A 205 32.39 15.80 7.17
CA GLY A 205 32.41 17.22 6.87
C GLY A 205 31.25 17.66 5.95
N ASN A 206 31.53 18.62 5.04
CA ASN A 206 30.55 19.08 4.06
C ASN A 206 30.57 18.17 2.82
N ASP A 207 30.04 16.96 2.96
CA ASP A 207 29.86 16.06 1.83
C ASP A 207 28.62 16.50 1.04
N PRO A 208 28.74 16.82 -0.27
CA PRO A 208 27.59 17.19 -1.10
C PRO A 208 26.62 16.01 -1.31
N CYS A 209 27.10 14.76 -1.13
CA CYS A 209 26.33 13.53 -1.25
C CYS A 209 26.38 12.75 0.09
N PRO A 210 25.72 13.22 1.16
CA PRO A 210 25.87 12.65 2.49
C PRO A 210 25.39 11.19 2.54
N ILE A 211 26.18 10.33 3.15
CA ILE A 211 25.83 8.92 3.37
C ILE A 211 24.75 8.79 4.46
N SER A 212 23.76 7.93 4.24
CA SER A 212 22.76 7.52 5.24
C SER A 212 23.39 6.53 6.23
N TYR A 213 24.26 7.00 7.12
CA TYR A 213 24.99 6.16 8.06
C TYR A 213 24.07 5.32 8.93
N GLY A 214 24.36 4.02 9.02
CA GLY A 214 23.61 3.07 9.83
C GLY A 214 22.52 2.32 9.10
N LEU A 215 22.18 2.70 7.86
CA LEU A 215 21.02 2.20 7.13
C LEU A 215 20.99 0.66 7.05
N ASN A 216 22.10 0.03 6.72
CA ASN A 216 22.24 -1.43 6.55
C ASN A 216 23.11 -2.08 7.64
N SER A 217 22.84 -1.76 8.90
CA SER A 217 23.63 -2.33 10.00
C SER A 217 22.86 -2.38 11.32
N LYS A 218 23.27 -3.33 12.18
CA LYS A 218 22.94 -3.36 13.61
C LYS A 218 24.09 -2.71 14.39
N LEU A 219 23.81 -1.83 15.33
CA LEU A 219 24.84 -1.23 16.19
C LEU A 219 24.96 -1.99 17.50
N VAL A 220 26.14 -2.50 17.77
CA VAL A 220 26.41 -3.42 18.89
C VAL A 220 27.52 -2.88 19.79
N LYS A 221 27.34 -3.01 21.10
CA LYS A 221 28.39 -2.77 22.07
C LYS A 221 28.81 -4.08 22.71
N LYS A 222 30.04 -4.52 22.44
CA LYS A 222 30.63 -5.74 23.01
C LYS A 222 32.01 -5.43 23.59
N ASN A 223 32.25 -5.86 24.83
CA ASN A 223 33.52 -5.61 25.55
C ASN A 223 33.92 -4.13 25.58
N GLY A 224 32.93 -3.23 25.74
CA GLY A 224 33.12 -1.78 25.80
C GLY A 224 33.37 -1.09 24.44
N LYS A 225 33.41 -1.84 23.34
CA LYS A 225 33.54 -1.27 21.96
C LYS A 225 32.19 -1.23 21.26
N ILE A 226 31.90 -0.11 20.63
CA ILE A 226 30.72 0.08 19.80
C ILE A 226 31.15 -0.04 18.34
N TYR A 227 30.43 -0.88 17.57
CA TYR A 227 30.68 -1.11 16.15
C TYR A 227 29.41 -1.53 15.42
N GLU A 228 29.42 -1.38 14.10
CA GLU A 228 28.33 -1.83 13.23
C GLU A 228 28.54 -3.28 12.77
N GLN A 229 27.51 -4.09 12.89
CA GLN A 229 27.36 -5.35 12.17
C GLN A 229 26.63 -5.07 10.87
N THR A 230 27.40 -4.95 9.79
CA THR A 230 26.85 -4.57 8.48
C THR A 230 26.07 -5.74 7.87
N TYR A 231 24.90 -5.44 7.31
CA TYR A 231 24.07 -6.37 6.54
C TYR A 231 24.67 -6.51 5.14
N LYS A 232 25.39 -7.60 4.92
CA LYS A 232 26.07 -7.91 3.66
C LYS A 232 26.50 -9.37 3.60
N ILE A 233 26.86 -9.86 2.43
CA ILE A 233 27.53 -11.18 2.29
C ILE A 233 28.87 -11.15 3.01
N GLY A 234 29.12 -12.14 3.83
CA GLY A 234 30.27 -12.20 4.76
C GLY A 234 30.11 -11.33 6.01
N GLY A 235 28.91 -10.78 6.24
CA GLY A 235 28.52 -10.05 7.46
C GLY A 235 27.23 -10.62 8.06
N MET A 236 26.42 -9.76 8.68
CA MET A 236 25.10 -10.16 9.20
C MET A 236 24.14 -10.46 8.05
N TYR A 237 23.29 -11.47 8.20
CA TYR A 237 22.31 -11.96 7.22
C TYR A 237 22.90 -12.61 5.94
N THR A 238 24.15 -13.07 6.01
CA THR A 238 24.86 -13.68 4.87
C THR A 238 24.04 -14.74 4.16
N GLU A 239 23.46 -15.71 4.90
CA GLU A 239 22.77 -16.85 4.34
C GLU A 239 21.54 -16.45 3.50
N ALA A 240 20.78 -15.44 3.95
CA ALA A 240 19.64 -14.92 3.18
C ALA A 240 20.10 -14.07 2.01
N LEU A 241 21.11 -13.21 2.20
CA LEU A 241 21.63 -12.32 1.16
C LEU A 241 22.31 -13.10 0.01
N GLU A 242 22.95 -14.22 0.29
CA GLU A 242 23.49 -15.13 -0.75
C GLU A 242 22.37 -15.68 -1.62
N GLN A 243 21.23 -16.07 -1.04
CA GLN A 243 20.08 -16.55 -1.81
C GLN A 243 19.42 -15.42 -2.62
N ILE A 244 19.27 -14.24 -2.05
CA ILE A 244 18.80 -13.04 -2.76
C ILE A 244 19.69 -12.78 -3.98
N VAL A 245 21.00 -12.73 -3.78
CA VAL A 245 21.96 -12.45 -4.84
C VAL A 245 21.96 -13.56 -5.90
N ALA A 246 21.84 -14.83 -5.52
CA ALA A 246 21.78 -15.93 -6.49
C ALA A 246 20.59 -15.80 -7.46
N TRP A 247 19.44 -15.33 -6.98
CA TRP A 247 18.29 -15.05 -7.82
C TRP A 247 18.45 -13.75 -8.62
N LEU A 248 19.06 -12.70 -8.03
CA LEU A 248 19.39 -11.49 -8.76
C LEU A 248 20.40 -11.72 -9.89
N GLU A 249 21.36 -12.63 -9.71
CA GLU A 249 22.30 -13.03 -10.79
C GLU A 249 21.56 -13.68 -11.96
N LYS A 250 20.54 -14.53 -11.70
CA LYS A 250 19.69 -15.07 -12.77
C LYS A 250 18.83 -13.97 -13.44
N ALA A 251 18.30 -13.03 -12.65
CA ALA A 251 17.58 -11.89 -13.18
C ALA A 251 18.48 -11.00 -14.06
N TYR A 252 19.74 -10.78 -13.64
CA TYR A 252 20.74 -10.03 -14.40
C TYR A 252 21.00 -10.63 -15.80
N GLU A 253 21.04 -11.97 -15.91
CA GLU A 253 21.29 -12.63 -17.22
C GLU A 253 20.17 -12.40 -18.24
N VAL A 254 18.92 -12.23 -17.79
CA VAL A 254 17.76 -12.04 -18.67
C VAL A 254 17.33 -10.57 -18.80
N ALA A 255 17.76 -9.71 -17.88
CA ALA A 255 17.41 -8.30 -17.89
C ALA A 255 18.08 -7.57 -19.06
N GLU A 256 17.34 -6.61 -19.64
CA GLU A 256 17.84 -5.64 -20.61
C GLU A 256 18.25 -4.34 -19.92
N GLU A 257 19.01 -3.48 -20.62
CA GLU A 257 19.35 -2.16 -20.11
C GLU A 257 18.11 -1.24 -20.11
N PRO A 258 17.93 -0.37 -19.10
CA PRO A 258 18.85 -0.08 -17.99
C PRO A 258 18.69 -0.95 -16.74
N THR A 259 17.65 -1.83 -16.67
CA THR A 259 17.39 -2.70 -15.52
C THR A 259 18.59 -3.61 -15.20
N LYS A 260 19.28 -4.10 -16.21
CA LYS A 260 20.48 -4.94 -16.04
C LYS A 260 21.56 -4.22 -15.22
N THR A 261 21.87 -2.98 -15.56
CA THR A 261 22.82 -2.15 -14.80
C THR A 261 22.37 -1.96 -13.36
N THR A 262 21.08 -1.70 -13.13
CA THR A 262 20.50 -1.51 -11.80
C THR A 262 20.64 -2.76 -10.93
N ILE A 263 20.32 -3.94 -11.47
CA ILE A 263 20.50 -5.24 -10.78
C ILE A 263 21.99 -5.47 -10.45
N GLY A 264 22.89 -5.20 -11.37
CA GLY A 264 24.32 -5.35 -11.15
C GLY A 264 24.86 -4.49 -10.00
N LEU A 265 24.38 -3.25 -9.87
CA LEU A 265 24.74 -2.35 -8.78
C LEU A 265 24.17 -2.83 -7.43
N LEU A 266 22.96 -3.36 -7.42
CA LEU A 266 22.36 -3.95 -6.21
C LEU A 266 23.15 -5.18 -5.73
N ILE A 267 23.52 -6.08 -6.64
CA ILE A 267 24.40 -7.24 -6.35
C ILE A 267 25.73 -6.77 -5.74
N LYS A 268 26.32 -5.71 -6.32
CA LYS A 268 27.55 -5.11 -5.77
C LYS A 268 27.35 -4.61 -4.34
N PHE A 269 26.25 -3.91 -4.06
CA PHE A 269 25.91 -3.44 -2.73
C PHE A 269 25.78 -4.58 -1.72
N TYR A 270 25.07 -5.64 -2.02
CA TYR A 270 24.93 -6.79 -1.11
C TYR A 270 26.28 -7.49 -0.84
N LYS A 271 27.20 -7.49 -1.80
CA LYS A 271 28.55 -8.05 -1.63
C LYS A 271 29.46 -7.12 -0.83
N SER A 272 29.43 -5.82 -1.05
CA SER A 272 30.31 -4.85 -0.37
C SER A 272 29.77 -4.37 0.98
N GLY A 273 28.48 -4.17 1.10
CA GLY A 273 27.83 -3.49 2.22
C GLY A 273 28.13 -1.99 2.26
N ASP A 274 28.74 -1.43 1.21
CA ASP A 274 29.08 -0.02 1.11
C ASP A 274 27.86 0.81 0.71
N LEU A 275 27.49 1.77 1.53
CA LEU A 275 26.35 2.67 1.25
C LEU A 275 26.55 3.54 0.01
N ARG A 276 27.80 3.77 -0.45
CA ARG A 276 28.05 4.42 -1.74
C ARG A 276 27.64 3.55 -2.92
N ASP A 277 27.76 2.23 -2.80
CA ASP A 277 27.25 1.30 -3.80
C ASP A 277 25.71 1.30 -3.79
N PHE A 278 25.08 1.45 -2.62
CA PHE A 278 23.63 1.63 -2.52
C PHE A 278 23.15 2.95 -3.12
N ASP A 279 23.87 4.05 -2.88
CA ASP A 279 23.60 5.33 -3.53
C ASP A 279 23.68 5.22 -5.06
N ALA A 280 24.71 4.52 -5.57
CA ALA A 280 24.89 4.30 -7.01
C ALA A 280 23.74 3.48 -7.60
N PHE A 281 23.28 2.44 -6.88
CA PHE A 281 22.08 1.68 -7.24
C PHE A 281 20.85 2.60 -7.30
N ASN A 282 20.60 3.38 -6.26
CA ASN A 282 19.45 4.28 -6.18
C ASN A 282 19.45 5.33 -7.32
N VAL A 283 20.61 5.90 -7.64
CA VAL A 283 20.74 6.86 -8.76
C VAL A 283 20.44 6.20 -10.10
N ALA A 284 20.95 4.97 -10.34
CA ALA A 284 20.66 4.23 -11.57
C ALA A 284 19.16 3.87 -11.64
N TRP A 285 18.59 3.41 -10.54
CA TRP A 285 17.18 3.06 -10.43
C TRP A 285 16.25 4.25 -10.72
N VAL A 286 16.52 5.43 -10.15
CA VAL A 286 15.72 6.64 -10.41
C VAL A 286 15.80 7.06 -11.88
N LYS A 287 16.97 6.95 -12.50
CA LYS A 287 17.18 7.31 -13.91
C LYS A 287 16.51 6.36 -14.89
N ASP A 288 16.22 5.14 -14.48
CA ASP A 288 15.46 4.20 -15.29
C ASP A 288 13.98 4.62 -15.34
N THR A 289 13.60 5.26 -16.44
CA THR A 289 12.22 5.70 -16.70
C THR A 289 11.54 4.89 -17.79
N THR A 290 12.24 3.92 -18.40
CA THR A 290 11.83 3.24 -19.62
C THR A 290 11.50 1.76 -19.44
N SER A 291 12.02 1.13 -18.41
CA SER A 291 11.80 -0.30 -18.16
C SER A 291 10.34 -0.60 -17.82
N ASN A 292 9.82 -1.67 -18.40
CA ASN A 292 8.49 -2.18 -18.12
C ASN A 292 8.45 -2.88 -16.76
N VAL A 293 9.42 -3.75 -16.46
CA VAL A 293 9.57 -4.42 -15.16
C VAL A 293 10.48 -3.59 -14.28
N ASP A 294 10.04 -3.31 -13.06
CA ASP A 294 10.80 -2.54 -12.06
C ASP A 294 10.72 -3.24 -10.70
N PHE A 295 11.59 -2.86 -9.77
CA PHE A 295 11.63 -3.49 -8.46
C PHE A 295 12.23 -2.57 -7.40
N VAL A 296 11.78 -2.76 -6.16
CA VAL A 296 12.46 -2.33 -4.93
C VAL A 296 13.02 -3.59 -4.29
N ASN A 297 14.25 -3.55 -3.79
CA ASN A 297 14.86 -4.65 -3.07
C ASN A 297 16.04 -4.09 -2.26
N GLY A 298 15.96 -4.13 -0.94
CA GLY A 298 17.03 -3.58 -0.10
C GLY A 298 16.60 -3.16 1.29
N PHE A 299 17.52 -2.48 1.96
CA PHE A 299 17.30 -1.87 3.27
C PHE A 299 16.90 -0.41 3.03
N THR A 300 15.58 -0.11 3.07
CA THR A 300 15.05 1.12 2.47
C THR A 300 14.34 2.00 3.50
N GLU A 301 13.34 1.46 4.23
CA GLU A 301 12.48 2.25 5.09
C GLU A 301 12.95 2.24 6.54
N VAL A 302 12.99 3.41 7.17
CA VAL A 302 13.53 3.60 8.52
C VAL A 302 12.46 3.71 9.62
N TYR A 303 11.19 3.51 9.29
CA TYR A 303 10.09 3.63 10.24
C TYR A 303 10.13 2.64 11.41
N GLY A 304 10.83 1.51 11.25
CA GLY A 304 11.02 0.51 12.28
C GLY A 304 12.08 0.86 13.34
N ASP A 305 12.88 1.88 13.10
CA ASP A 305 13.92 2.35 14.01
C ASP A 305 13.46 3.61 14.77
N PRO A 306 13.47 3.63 16.13
CA PRO A 306 13.05 4.79 16.90
C PRO A 306 13.90 6.05 16.65
N LEU A 307 15.13 5.91 16.14
CA LEU A 307 16.02 7.03 15.80
C LEU A 307 16.11 7.31 14.29
N GLY A 308 15.47 6.50 13.46
CA GLY A 308 15.43 6.72 12.01
C GLY A 308 16.76 6.51 11.28
N HIS A 309 17.70 5.73 11.82
CA HIS A 309 18.98 5.42 11.18
C HIS A 309 19.00 4.08 10.46
N LYS A 310 18.22 3.11 10.95
CA LYS A 310 18.25 1.71 10.53
C LYS A 310 17.09 1.40 9.63
N ALA A 311 17.37 0.78 8.49
CA ALA A 311 16.32 0.41 7.57
C ALA A 311 15.89 -1.05 7.69
N SER A 312 14.59 -1.28 7.57
CA SER A 312 14.01 -2.60 7.33
C SER A 312 14.30 -3.07 5.92
N TRP A 313 14.39 -4.40 5.77
CA TRP A 313 14.51 -5.02 4.45
C TRP A 313 13.14 -5.18 3.81
N GLU A 314 13.03 -4.77 2.55
CA GLU A 314 11.81 -4.89 1.77
C GLU A 314 12.08 -5.26 0.32
N SER A 315 11.04 -5.76 -0.35
CA SER A 315 11.05 -5.94 -1.81
C SER A 315 9.66 -5.79 -2.39
N VAL A 316 9.59 -5.11 -3.54
CA VAL A 316 8.40 -4.99 -4.37
C VAL A 316 8.80 -5.26 -5.80
N VAL A 317 8.22 -6.27 -6.43
CA VAL A 317 8.39 -6.54 -7.86
C VAL A 317 7.15 -6.08 -8.58
N ASN A 318 7.32 -5.31 -9.64
CA ASN A 318 6.20 -4.69 -10.33
C ASN A 318 6.48 -4.52 -11.83
N PHE A 319 5.44 -4.21 -12.59
CA PHE A 319 5.55 -3.75 -13.97
C PHE A 319 4.52 -2.65 -14.24
N LEU A 320 4.73 -1.90 -15.31
CA LEU A 320 3.87 -0.78 -15.67
C LEU A 320 2.44 -1.27 -15.99
N ASP A 321 1.45 -0.65 -15.36
CA ASP A 321 0.07 -0.72 -15.82
C ASP A 321 -0.08 0.12 -17.08
N LYS A 322 -0.03 -0.55 -18.23
CA LYS A 322 -0.06 0.13 -19.55
C LYS A 322 -1.34 0.91 -19.78
N GLU A 323 -2.47 0.41 -19.29
CA GLU A 323 -3.76 1.09 -19.44
C GLU A 323 -3.85 2.33 -18.56
N ALA A 324 -3.43 2.22 -17.29
CA ALA A 324 -3.35 3.37 -16.42
C ALA A 324 -2.34 4.41 -16.91
N CYS A 325 -1.16 3.97 -17.38
CA CYS A 325 -0.18 4.86 -18.00
C CYS A 325 -0.73 5.55 -19.25
N ARG A 326 -1.52 4.82 -20.08
CA ARG A 326 -2.21 5.42 -21.24
C ARG A 326 -3.21 6.50 -20.80
N ARG A 327 -3.99 6.26 -19.72
CA ARG A 327 -4.92 7.24 -19.16
C ARG A 327 -4.19 8.51 -18.72
N THR A 328 -3.15 8.37 -17.90
CA THR A 328 -2.37 9.53 -17.41
C THR A 328 -1.65 10.27 -18.54
N GLN A 329 -1.19 9.57 -19.57
CA GLN A 329 -0.61 10.16 -20.76
C GLN A 329 -1.65 10.99 -21.53
N LEU A 330 -2.85 10.46 -21.79
CA LEU A 330 -3.93 11.20 -22.46
C LEU A 330 -4.34 12.46 -21.67
N ILE A 331 -4.40 12.38 -20.34
CA ILE A 331 -4.64 13.53 -19.48
C ILE A 331 -3.52 14.57 -19.68
N SER A 332 -2.26 14.14 -19.63
CA SER A 332 -1.10 15.00 -19.80
C SER A 332 -1.03 15.67 -21.17
N GLU A 333 -1.32 14.94 -22.24
CA GLU A 333 -1.40 15.47 -23.62
C GLU A 333 -2.50 16.51 -23.80
N ASN A 334 -3.57 16.43 -23.03
CA ASN A 334 -4.68 17.39 -23.03
C ASN A 334 -4.58 18.43 -21.90
N ALA A 335 -3.51 18.46 -21.12
CA ALA A 335 -3.39 19.30 -19.93
C ALA A 335 -3.59 20.79 -20.24
N GLN A 336 -3.10 21.31 -21.38
CA GLN A 336 -3.32 22.68 -21.80
C GLN A 336 -4.79 22.96 -22.11
N TRP A 337 -5.48 22.03 -22.77
CA TRP A 337 -6.91 22.17 -23.04
C TRP A 337 -7.70 22.28 -21.73
N PHE A 338 -7.41 21.44 -20.75
CA PHE A 338 -8.06 21.49 -19.43
C PHE A 338 -7.79 22.80 -18.70
N GLU A 339 -6.57 23.33 -18.76
CA GLU A 339 -6.23 24.61 -18.16
C GLU A 339 -7.01 25.77 -18.83
N ASP A 340 -7.02 25.82 -20.17
CA ASP A 340 -7.65 26.90 -20.95
C ASP A 340 -9.16 26.91 -20.78
N HIS A 341 -9.80 25.75 -20.53
CA HIS A 341 -11.25 25.61 -20.34
C HIS A 341 -11.67 25.53 -18.87
N SER A 342 -10.70 25.66 -17.94
CA SER A 342 -11.02 25.59 -16.52
C SER A 342 -11.95 26.74 -16.08
N PRO A 343 -12.85 26.51 -15.14
CA PRO A 343 -13.80 27.52 -14.66
C PRO A 343 -13.15 28.57 -13.73
N ILE A 344 -11.81 28.67 -13.72
CA ILE A 344 -11.08 29.63 -12.90
C ILE A 344 -10.95 30.99 -13.60
N ASN A 345 -10.60 32.05 -12.83
CA ASN A 345 -10.31 33.34 -13.41
C ASN A 345 -9.18 33.22 -14.46
N PRO A 346 -9.38 33.69 -15.72
CA PRO A 346 -8.36 33.63 -16.76
C PRO A 346 -6.99 34.20 -16.36
N ALA A 347 -6.95 35.20 -15.47
CA ALA A 347 -5.68 35.76 -14.95
C ALA A 347 -4.85 34.75 -14.13
N TYR A 348 -5.47 33.70 -13.63
CA TYR A 348 -4.83 32.67 -12.81
C TYR A 348 -4.63 31.35 -13.58
N ARG A 349 -4.93 31.30 -14.87
CA ARG A 349 -4.57 30.18 -15.74
C ARG A 349 -3.12 30.23 -16.14
N LYS A 350 -2.46 29.08 -16.21
CA LYS A 350 -1.09 28.97 -16.73
C LYS A 350 -1.07 29.16 -18.25
N GLU A 351 -0.22 30.01 -18.76
CA GLU A 351 -0.02 30.14 -20.21
C GLU A 351 0.50 28.84 -20.84
N LYS A 352 1.30 28.07 -20.08
CA LYS A 352 1.85 26.81 -20.53
C LYS A 352 1.86 25.81 -19.37
N VAL A 353 1.08 24.74 -19.53
CA VAL A 353 1.05 23.63 -18.61
C VAL A 353 2.10 22.60 -19.04
N LYS A 354 2.92 22.14 -18.09
CA LYS A 354 3.72 20.93 -18.26
C LYS A 354 2.88 19.77 -17.74
N GLY A 355 2.50 18.87 -18.62
CA GLY A 355 1.82 17.65 -18.20
C GLY A 355 2.71 16.84 -17.26
N VAL A 356 2.11 16.33 -16.20
CA VAL A 356 2.74 15.38 -15.26
C VAL A 356 2.12 14.02 -15.54
N SER A 357 2.94 13.01 -15.82
CA SER A 357 2.48 11.62 -15.87
C SER A 357 2.82 10.94 -14.56
N ALA A 358 1.82 10.51 -13.81
CA ALA A 358 2.02 9.60 -12.69
C ALA A 358 2.28 8.19 -13.25
N LYS A 359 3.25 7.46 -12.68
CA LYS A 359 3.44 6.05 -13.01
C LYS A 359 2.53 5.22 -12.14
N VAL A 360 1.67 4.43 -12.79
CA VAL A 360 0.83 3.42 -12.15
C VAL A 360 1.43 2.05 -12.43
N ILE A 361 1.50 1.24 -11.38
CA ILE A 361 2.13 -0.08 -11.45
C ILE A 361 1.19 -1.20 -11.01
N THR A 362 1.42 -2.38 -11.58
CA THR A 362 0.89 -3.65 -11.11
C THR A 362 1.97 -4.36 -10.31
N VAL A 363 1.72 -4.58 -9.02
CA VAL A 363 2.61 -5.38 -8.16
C VAL A 363 2.46 -6.85 -8.50
N ALA A 364 3.60 -7.49 -8.76
CA ALA A 364 3.71 -8.92 -9.01
C ALA A 364 4.10 -9.70 -7.75
N MET A 365 4.98 -9.16 -6.90
CA MET A 365 5.42 -9.81 -5.66
C MET A 365 5.75 -8.79 -4.58
N LEU A 366 5.42 -9.13 -3.34
CA LEU A 366 5.74 -8.39 -2.12
C LEU A 366 6.66 -9.21 -1.22
N GLY A 367 7.61 -8.55 -0.55
CA GLY A 367 8.53 -9.21 0.37
C GLY A 367 9.03 -8.30 1.49
N GLY A 368 9.46 -8.88 2.61
CA GLY A 368 9.94 -8.12 3.76
C GLY A 368 8.88 -7.19 4.33
N ASP A 369 9.22 -5.92 4.54
CA ASP A 369 8.36 -4.93 5.21
C ASP A 369 7.09 -4.57 4.41
N THR A 370 7.03 -4.94 3.13
CA THR A 370 5.83 -4.76 2.30
C THR A 370 4.91 -5.98 2.28
N TYR A 371 5.21 -7.04 3.05
CA TYR A 371 4.41 -8.28 3.06
C TYR A 371 4.31 -8.85 4.49
N PRO A 372 3.15 -9.33 4.93
CA PRO A 372 1.82 -9.37 4.29
C PRO A 372 1.07 -8.03 4.27
N THR A 373 1.46 -7.04 5.10
CA THR A 373 0.90 -5.69 5.04
C THR A 373 1.65 -4.87 3.98
N THR A 374 0.94 -4.10 3.17
CA THR A 374 1.53 -3.45 2.01
C THR A 374 1.10 -1.99 1.85
N PRO A 375 1.99 -1.10 1.36
CA PRO A 375 1.61 0.25 0.97
C PRO A 375 0.76 0.25 -0.31
N ILE A 376 0.05 1.33 -0.55
CA ILE A 376 -0.70 1.60 -1.79
C ILE A 376 0.04 2.53 -2.75
N GLY A 377 1.20 3.01 -2.36
CA GLY A 377 2.08 3.86 -3.15
C GLY A 377 3.49 3.86 -2.59
N ILE A 378 4.46 4.21 -3.41
CA ILE A 378 5.89 4.23 -3.09
C ILE A 378 6.49 5.54 -3.61
N ASN A 379 7.35 6.19 -2.82
CA ASN A 379 8.12 7.35 -3.23
C ASN A 379 9.57 7.21 -2.74
N LEU A 380 10.44 6.75 -3.59
CA LEU A 380 11.84 6.42 -3.30
C LEU A 380 12.82 7.08 -4.29
N PRO A 381 14.11 7.19 -3.94
CA PRO A 381 14.78 6.81 -2.69
C PRO A 381 14.54 7.83 -1.57
N ASN A 382 14.90 7.46 -0.34
CA ASN A 382 14.76 8.32 0.84
C ASN A 382 15.95 9.30 1.02
N ALA A 383 17.05 9.13 0.30
CA ALA A 383 18.22 10.01 0.36
C ALA A 383 17.92 11.40 -0.26
N ASP A 384 17.89 12.46 0.56
CA ASP A 384 17.52 13.82 0.15
C ASP A 384 18.39 14.37 -0.98
N TRP A 385 19.70 14.11 -0.96
CA TRP A 385 20.59 14.58 -2.01
C TRP A 385 20.29 13.92 -3.37
N ILE A 386 19.90 12.62 -3.38
CA ILE A 386 19.51 11.92 -4.61
C ILE A 386 18.20 12.52 -5.13
N ARG A 387 17.21 12.72 -4.25
CA ARG A 387 15.95 13.39 -4.63
C ARG A 387 16.19 14.76 -5.25
N LYS A 388 17.08 15.56 -4.65
CA LYS A 388 17.41 16.89 -5.12
C LYS A 388 18.11 16.92 -6.47
N GLU A 389 19.06 16.01 -6.71
CA GLU A 389 19.93 16.04 -7.90
C GLU A 389 19.42 15.14 -9.03
N HIS A 390 18.75 14.05 -8.70
CA HIS A 390 18.33 13.05 -9.67
C HIS A 390 16.80 12.81 -9.68
N GLY A 391 16.07 13.34 -8.70
CA GLY A 391 14.63 13.13 -8.55
C GLY A 391 14.27 11.90 -7.73
N SER A 392 13.02 11.50 -7.81
CA SER A 392 12.47 10.31 -7.16
C SER A 392 11.49 9.60 -8.09
N LYS A 393 11.26 8.30 -7.87
CA LYS A 393 10.13 7.57 -8.45
C LYS A 393 8.97 7.59 -7.47
N SER A 394 7.87 8.21 -7.89
CA SER A 394 6.57 8.13 -7.21
C SER A 394 5.64 7.27 -8.05
N VAL A 395 5.10 6.22 -7.44
CA VAL A 395 4.23 5.28 -8.14
C VAL A 395 3.01 4.94 -7.29
N THR A 396 1.87 4.75 -7.95
CA THR A 396 0.63 4.25 -7.33
C THR A 396 0.45 2.78 -7.67
N ILE A 397 0.02 1.98 -6.70
CA ILE A 397 -0.16 0.53 -6.84
C ILE A 397 -1.65 0.24 -7.09
N ASP A 398 -2.02 0.02 -8.36
CA ASP A 398 -3.43 -0.14 -8.75
C ASP A 398 -4.04 -1.46 -8.27
N ASN A 399 -3.38 -2.58 -8.54
CA ASN A 399 -3.96 -3.90 -8.23
C ASN A 399 -4.12 -4.17 -6.73
N ILE A 400 -3.27 -3.63 -5.89
CA ILE A 400 -3.43 -3.71 -4.42
C ILE A 400 -4.62 -2.87 -3.97
N THR A 401 -4.73 -1.63 -4.47
CA THR A 401 -5.87 -0.75 -4.21
C THR A 401 -7.17 -1.41 -4.67
N TYR A 402 -7.15 -2.05 -5.84
CA TYR A 402 -8.30 -2.81 -6.36
C TYR A 402 -8.67 -4.01 -5.47
N ALA A 403 -7.68 -4.77 -4.98
CA ALA A 403 -7.92 -5.89 -4.06
C ALA A 403 -8.60 -5.43 -2.77
N TYR A 404 -8.17 -4.31 -2.18
CA TYR A 404 -8.84 -3.70 -1.03
C TYR A 404 -10.29 -3.32 -1.33
N LYS A 405 -10.56 -2.70 -2.49
CA LYS A 405 -11.92 -2.33 -2.92
C LYS A 405 -12.79 -3.57 -3.11
N LYS A 406 -12.27 -4.61 -3.75
CA LYS A 406 -13.00 -5.89 -3.95
C LYS A 406 -13.28 -6.62 -2.64
N ALA A 407 -12.35 -6.65 -1.73
CA ALA A 407 -12.54 -7.25 -0.41
C ALA A 407 -13.56 -6.46 0.45
N ALA A 408 -13.72 -5.16 0.21
CA ALA A 408 -14.75 -4.35 0.85
C ALA A 408 -16.15 -4.56 0.25
N GLN A 409 -16.24 -5.01 -1.01
CA GLN A 409 -17.52 -5.36 -1.64
C GLN A 409 -18.12 -6.59 -0.95
N GLY A 410 -19.41 -6.54 -0.63
CA GLY A 410 -20.10 -7.62 0.09
C GLY A 410 -20.01 -7.54 1.62
N GLY A 411 -19.30 -6.55 2.17
CA GLY A 411 -19.34 -6.24 3.61
C GLY A 411 -20.59 -5.47 4.06
N GLY A 412 -21.59 -5.32 3.17
CA GLY A 412 -22.84 -4.61 3.48
C GLY A 412 -22.72 -3.09 3.52
N PHE A 413 -21.52 -2.54 3.20
CA PHE A 413 -21.27 -1.09 3.29
C PHE A 413 -22.15 -0.27 2.33
N ALA A 414 -22.24 -0.69 1.06
CA ALA A 414 -23.06 0.01 0.06
C ALA A 414 -24.56 -0.12 0.40
N GLU A 415 -25.00 -1.28 0.85
CA GLU A 415 -26.38 -1.54 1.30
C GLU A 415 -26.72 -0.69 2.52
N GLU A 416 -25.79 -0.49 3.43
CA GLU A 416 -25.97 0.28 4.65
C GLU A 416 -25.98 1.79 4.42
N PHE A 417 -25.10 2.34 3.55
CA PHE A 417 -24.88 3.77 3.43
C PHE A 417 -25.42 4.41 2.14
N VAL A 418 -25.71 3.64 1.09
CA VAL A 418 -26.25 4.15 -0.18
C VAL A 418 -27.74 3.81 -0.30
N LEU A 419 -28.58 4.82 -0.28
CA LEU A 419 -30.03 4.66 -0.25
C LEU A 419 -30.59 4.07 -1.54
N ARG A 420 -30.21 4.63 -2.70
CA ARG A 420 -30.79 4.30 -4.01
C ARG A 420 -30.09 3.10 -4.63
N GLU A 421 -30.87 2.16 -5.16
CA GLU A 421 -30.35 0.96 -5.83
C GLU A 421 -29.60 1.33 -7.11
N GLU A 422 -30.07 2.33 -7.84
CA GLU A 422 -29.42 2.86 -9.03
C GLU A 422 -28.01 3.42 -8.74
N ASP A 423 -27.83 4.09 -7.61
CA ASP A 423 -26.50 4.59 -7.18
C ASP A 423 -25.58 3.44 -6.77
N ARG A 424 -26.10 2.41 -6.08
CA ARG A 424 -25.34 1.20 -5.78
C ARG A 424 -24.91 0.47 -7.06
N ALA A 425 -25.82 0.31 -8.02
CA ALA A 425 -25.51 -0.31 -9.30
C ALA A 425 -24.43 0.47 -10.08
N ARG A 426 -24.58 1.80 -10.13
CA ARG A 426 -23.61 2.70 -10.78
C ARG A 426 -22.24 2.65 -10.11
N MET A 427 -22.17 2.68 -8.78
CA MET A 427 -20.92 2.54 -8.02
C MET A 427 -20.28 1.16 -8.24
N LYS A 428 -21.07 0.11 -8.33
CA LYS A 428 -20.57 -1.24 -8.62
C LYS A 428 -19.96 -1.33 -10.02
N GLU A 429 -20.59 -0.74 -11.03
CA GLU A 429 -20.15 -0.81 -12.42
C GLU A 429 -18.97 0.13 -12.71
N TYR A 430 -19.05 1.39 -12.26
CA TYR A 430 -18.09 2.44 -12.62
C TYR A 430 -17.19 2.89 -11.49
N GLY A 431 -17.39 2.44 -10.25
CA GLY A 431 -16.68 2.95 -9.08
C GLY A 431 -15.16 2.81 -9.16
N LYS A 432 -14.64 1.71 -9.75
CA LYS A 432 -13.18 1.60 -9.96
C LYS A 432 -12.68 2.67 -10.92
N LEU A 433 -13.25 2.74 -12.12
CA LEU A 433 -12.82 3.68 -13.14
C LEU A 433 -12.97 5.14 -12.68
N SER A 434 -14.05 5.45 -11.96
CA SER A 434 -14.30 6.80 -11.46
C SER A 434 -13.28 7.23 -10.39
N ASP A 435 -12.91 6.34 -9.48
CA ASP A 435 -11.88 6.61 -8.45
C ASP A 435 -10.48 6.73 -9.07
N ASP A 436 -10.13 5.83 -10.02
CA ASP A 436 -8.85 5.85 -10.70
C ASP A 436 -8.67 7.18 -11.46
N LEU A 437 -9.68 7.58 -12.25
CA LEU A 437 -9.64 8.85 -12.99
C LEU A 437 -9.70 10.08 -12.08
N HIS A 438 -10.42 10.02 -10.95
CA HIS A 438 -10.39 11.09 -9.98
C HIS A 438 -8.95 11.29 -9.46
N THR A 439 -8.26 10.20 -9.11
CA THR A 439 -6.87 10.25 -8.65
C THR A 439 -5.94 10.73 -9.77
N ASP A 440 -6.06 10.19 -10.99
CA ASP A 440 -5.23 10.59 -12.12
C ASP A 440 -5.40 12.09 -12.44
N LEU A 441 -6.63 12.62 -12.44
CA LEU A 441 -6.92 14.03 -12.67
C LEU A 441 -6.45 14.93 -11.52
N HIS A 442 -6.59 14.48 -10.26
CA HIS A 442 -6.09 15.16 -9.07
C HIS A 442 -4.58 15.38 -9.16
N GLU A 443 -3.83 14.31 -9.43
CA GLU A 443 -2.36 14.35 -9.49
C GLU A 443 -1.84 15.06 -10.74
N CYS A 444 -2.36 14.70 -11.93
CA CYS A 444 -1.82 15.17 -13.21
C CYS A 444 -2.24 16.61 -13.54
N LEU A 445 -3.45 17.00 -13.18
CA LEU A 445 -4.00 18.33 -13.48
C LEU A 445 -4.21 19.16 -12.22
N GLY A 446 -4.80 18.58 -11.18
CA GLY A 446 -5.16 19.29 -9.96
C GLY A 446 -3.98 20.06 -9.41
N HIS A 447 -2.92 19.38 -9.01
CA HIS A 447 -1.70 20.04 -8.50
C HIS A 447 -0.93 20.81 -9.58
N GLY A 448 -1.04 20.39 -10.83
CA GLY A 448 -0.34 21.00 -11.97
C GLY A 448 -0.94 22.31 -12.49
N SER A 449 -2.21 22.62 -12.19
CA SER A 449 -2.98 23.73 -12.78
C SER A 449 -2.89 25.03 -12.01
N GLY A 450 -3.33 26.12 -12.62
CA GLY A 450 -3.44 27.45 -12.04
C GLY A 450 -2.08 28.07 -11.67
N GLN A 451 -2.07 29.38 -11.47
CA GLN A 451 -0.87 30.13 -11.06
C GLN A 451 -1.19 31.16 -9.98
N LEU A 452 -0.17 31.58 -9.25
CA LEU A 452 -0.28 32.62 -8.25
C LEU A 452 -0.36 34.00 -8.93
N ALA A 453 -1.01 34.94 -8.28
CA ALA A 453 -0.97 36.36 -8.69
C ALA A 453 0.44 36.93 -8.50
N PRO A 454 0.83 37.95 -9.29
CA PRO A 454 2.10 38.61 -9.10
C PRO A 454 2.28 39.15 -7.67
N GLY A 455 3.37 38.77 -7.03
CA GLY A 455 3.67 39.18 -5.65
C GLY A 455 3.21 38.23 -4.57
N THR A 456 2.47 37.16 -4.89
CA THR A 456 2.09 36.10 -3.97
C THR A 456 3.17 35.01 -3.97
N THR A 457 3.51 34.47 -2.80
CA THR A 457 4.57 33.46 -2.63
C THR A 457 4.00 32.04 -2.43
N GLY A 458 2.69 31.92 -2.11
CA GLY A 458 2.03 30.66 -1.78
C GLY A 458 2.12 30.27 -0.30
N THR A 459 2.82 31.06 0.52
CA THR A 459 2.96 30.82 1.97
C THR A 459 1.93 31.60 2.81
N GLU A 460 1.21 32.52 2.20
CA GLU A 460 0.26 33.43 2.85
C GLU A 460 -0.88 32.69 3.56
N LEU A 461 -1.27 31.53 3.05
CA LEU A 461 -2.35 30.73 3.61
C LEU A 461 -1.95 29.95 4.88
N GLY A 462 -0.66 29.87 5.22
CA GLY A 462 -0.17 29.27 6.44
C GLY A 462 -0.71 27.85 6.67
N VAL A 463 -1.29 27.60 7.84
CA VAL A 463 -1.84 26.27 8.22
C VAL A 463 -3.03 25.81 7.38
N TYR A 464 -3.65 26.69 6.61
CA TYR A 464 -4.77 26.38 5.73
C TYR A 464 -4.32 26.03 4.30
N SER A 465 -3.03 26.19 3.99
CA SER A 465 -2.50 25.96 2.64
C SER A 465 -2.73 24.55 2.15
N SER A 466 -2.35 23.52 2.93
CA SER A 466 -2.48 22.11 2.54
C SER A 466 -3.94 21.70 2.28
N PRO A 467 -4.89 21.88 3.21
CA PRO A 467 -6.28 21.49 2.93
C PRO A 467 -6.92 22.28 1.78
N LEU A 468 -6.53 23.52 1.52
CA LEU A 468 -7.02 24.30 0.36
C LEU A 468 -6.42 23.82 -0.96
N GLU A 469 -5.16 23.40 -0.94
CA GLU A 469 -4.51 22.81 -2.13
C GLU A 469 -5.17 21.48 -2.52
N GLU A 470 -5.40 20.60 -1.52
CA GLU A 470 -6.12 19.35 -1.75
C GLU A 470 -7.56 19.60 -2.23
N THR A 471 -8.22 20.64 -1.70
CA THR A 471 -9.56 21.05 -2.16
C THR A 471 -9.53 21.48 -3.63
N ARG A 472 -8.50 22.23 -4.03
CA ARG A 472 -8.32 22.68 -5.40
C ARG A 472 -8.08 21.52 -6.36
N ALA A 473 -7.21 20.59 -5.98
CA ALA A 473 -6.89 19.42 -6.79
C ALA A 473 -8.10 18.50 -6.98
N ASP A 474 -8.82 18.19 -5.90
CA ASP A 474 -10.06 17.39 -5.96
C ASP A 474 -11.16 18.09 -6.78
N LEU A 475 -11.33 19.40 -6.66
CA LEU A 475 -12.33 20.14 -7.44
C LEU A 475 -12.00 20.16 -8.94
N PHE A 476 -10.72 20.23 -9.31
CA PHE A 476 -10.29 20.04 -10.69
C PHE A 476 -10.72 18.67 -11.21
N ALA A 477 -10.42 17.63 -10.47
CA ALA A 477 -10.77 16.25 -10.81
C ALA A 477 -12.29 16.09 -10.95
N LEU A 478 -13.06 16.51 -9.94
CA LEU A 478 -14.53 16.40 -9.95
C LEU A 478 -15.15 17.19 -11.11
N TYR A 479 -14.70 18.42 -11.36
CA TYR A 479 -15.24 19.24 -12.43
C TYR A 479 -15.04 18.63 -13.80
N TYR A 480 -13.84 18.12 -14.08
CA TYR A 480 -13.52 17.55 -15.38
C TYR A 480 -13.98 16.12 -15.57
N LEU A 481 -14.10 15.32 -14.52
CA LEU A 481 -14.67 13.97 -14.65
C LEU A 481 -16.09 13.99 -15.25
N GLY A 482 -16.87 15.05 -14.99
CA GLY A 482 -18.20 15.28 -15.58
C GLY A 482 -18.19 16.07 -16.89
N ASP A 483 -17.06 16.22 -17.57
CA ASP A 483 -16.97 16.93 -18.86
C ASP A 483 -17.06 15.98 -20.04
N GLU A 484 -17.80 16.37 -21.09
CA GLU A 484 -17.91 15.62 -22.37
C GLU A 484 -16.53 15.37 -23.01
N LYS A 485 -15.54 16.22 -22.73
CA LYS A 485 -14.16 16.03 -23.18
C LYS A 485 -13.58 14.70 -22.76
N MET A 486 -13.94 14.21 -21.57
CA MET A 486 -13.49 12.92 -21.07
C MET A 486 -14.00 11.75 -21.95
N VAL A 487 -15.21 11.86 -22.48
CA VAL A 487 -15.79 10.91 -23.45
C VAL A 487 -15.10 11.06 -24.81
N GLU A 488 -14.94 12.31 -25.28
CA GLU A 488 -14.31 12.64 -26.57
C GLU A 488 -12.90 12.04 -26.71
N ILE A 489 -12.07 12.16 -25.66
CA ILE A 489 -10.70 11.64 -25.68
C ILE A 489 -10.60 10.17 -25.26
N GLY A 490 -11.73 9.51 -25.00
CA GLY A 490 -11.81 8.07 -24.72
C GLY A 490 -11.31 7.67 -23.32
N LEU A 491 -11.37 8.57 -22.33
CA LEU A 491 -11.04 8.27 -20.93
C LEU A 491 -12.20 7.61 -20.19
N ILE A 492 -13.44 7.99 -20.52
CA ILE A 492 -14.64 7.37 -19.97
C ILE A 492 -15.60 6.95 -21.10
N PRO A 493 -16.34 5.85 -20.92
CA PRO A 493 -17.34 5.42 -21.92
C PRO A 493 -18.61 6.29 -21.89
N THR A 494 -18.92 6.89 -20.74
CA THR A 494 -20.16 7.65 -20.49
C THR A 494 -20.00 8.52 -19.23
N LEU A 495 -20.80 9.58 -19.13
CA LEU A 495 -20.84 10.43 -17.94
C LEU A 495 -21.44 9.75 -16.68
N GLU A 496 -21.98 8.52 -16.78
CA GLU A 496 -22.36 7.74 -15.60
C GLU A 496 -21.16 7.47 -14.66
N VAL A 497 -19.94 7.45 -15.20
CA VAL A 497 -18.68 7.37 -14.41
C VAL A 497 -18.57 8.55 -13.45
N ALA A 498 -18.85 9.78 -13.93
CA ALA A 498 -18.84 10.97 -13.09
C ALA A 498 -19.92 10.94 -12.01
N LYS A 499 -21.13 10.46 -12.36
CA LYS A 499 -22.23 10.33 -11.38
C LYS A 499 -21.91 9.35 -10.28
N ALA A 500 -21.21 8.24 -10.59
CA ALA A 500 -20.71 7.32 -9.59
C ALA A 500 -19.76 8.01 -8.59
N GLN A 501 -18.81 8.79 -9.12
CA GLN A 501 -17.86 9.54 -8.29
C GLN A 501 -18.54 10.60 -7.43
N TYR A 502 -19.44 11.38 -7.99
CA TYR A 502 -20.11 12.45 -7.27
C TYR A 502 -20.93 11.95 -6.09
N ALA A 503 -21.71 10.88 -6.28
CA ALA A 503 -22.49 10.26 -5.22
C ALA A 503 -21.59 9.69 -4.11
N SER A 504 -20.53 8.98 -4.49
CA SER A 504 -19.55 8.42 -3.55
C SER A 504 -18.80 9.51 -2.79
N TYR A 505 -18.33 10.54 -3.50
CA TYR A 505 -17.54 11.63 -2.92
C TYR A 505 -18.33 12.44 -1.88
N VAL A 506 -19.57 12.84 -2.23
CA VAL A 506 -20.45 13.59 -1.32
C VAL A 506 -20.80 12.78 -0.07
N MET A 507 -21.15 11.50 -0.24
CA MET A 507 -21.42 10.60 0.87
C MET A 507 -20.18 10.43 1.76
N ASN A 508 -18.99 10.25 1.17
CA ASN A 508 -17.76 10.13 1.94
C ASN A 508 -17.45 11.42 2.71
N GLY A 509 -17.51 12.56 2.04
CA GLY A 509 -17.16 13.86 2.62
C GLY A 509 -18.03 14.29 3.80
N MET A 510 -19.32 14.00 3.74
CA MET A 510 -20.27 14.43 4.78
C MET A 510 -20.71 13.32 5.75
N MET A 511 -20.29 12.06 5.53
CA MET A 511 -20.80 10.96 6.34
C MET A 511 -19.76 9.87 6.61
N THR A 512 -19.41 9.05 5.63
CA THR A 512 -18.75 7.76 5.90
C THR A 512 -17.30 7.89 6.37
N GLN A 513 -16.56 8.93 6.01
CA GLN A 513 -15.22 9.19 6.54
C GLN A 513 -15.20 9.41 8.06
N PHE A 514 -16.31 9.85 8.67
CA PHE A 514 -16.38 10.10 10.12
C PHE A 514 -16.29 8.82 10.96
N SER A 515 -16.51 7.65 10.36
CA SER A 515 -16.29 6.35 11.02
C SER A 515 -14.86 6.20 11.56
N ARG A 516 -13.88 6.86 10.95
CA ARG A 516 -12.44 6.81 11.30
C ARG A 516 -12.03 7.84 12.37
N ILE A 517 -12.93 8.70 12.79
CA ILE A 517 -12.66 9.77 13.76
C ILE A 517 -13.24 9.36 15.11
N GLU A 518 -12.49 9.54 16.20
CA GLU A 518 -13.00 9.31 17.55
C GLU A 518 -14.15 10.26 17.88
N LEU A 519 -15.15 9.76 18.62
CA LEU A 519 -16.30 10.56 19.02
C LEU A 519 -15.86 11.83 19.78
N GLY A 520 -16.44 12.96 19.38
CA GLY A 520 -16.13 14.26 19.96
C GLY A 520 -14.88 14.95 19.44
N LYS A 521 -14.13 14.28 18.53
CA LYS A 521 -12.99 14.90 17.83
C LYS A 521 -13.45 15.56 16.53
N ASN A 522 -12.64 16.55 16.10
CA ASN A 522 -12.83 17.26 14.85
C ASN A 522 -12.08 16.56 13.70
N VAL A 523 -12.37 16.98 12.47
CA VAL A 523 -11.60 16.58 11.29
C VAL A 523 -10.26 17.33 11.29
N GLU A 524 -9.13 16.59 11.28
CA GLU A 524 -7.78 17.18 11.34
C GLU A 524 -6.99 16.95 10.07
N GLN A 525 -7.06 15.77 9.47
CA GLN A 525 -6.27 15.36 8.31
C GLN A 525 -6.71 16.11 7.04
N ALA A 526 -5.74 16.60 6.24
CA ALA A 526 -5.98 17.49 5.10
C ALA A 526 -6.95 16.93 4.06
N HIS A 527 -6.79 15.68 3.63
CA HIS A 527 -7.69 15.03 2.67
C HIS A 527 -9.09 14.76 3.23
N MET A 528 -9.26 14.65 4.56
CA MET A 528 -10.59 14.54 5.15
C MET A 528 -11.25 15.91 5.23
N ARG A 529 -10.47 16.98 5.50
CA ARG A 529 -10.94 18.37 5.50
C ARG A 529 -11.40 18.79 4.10
N ASN A 530 -10.63 18.49 3.05
CA ASN A 530 -11.02 18.90 1.70
C ASN A 530 -12.33 18.23 1.25
N ARG A 531 -12.47 16.91 1.48
CA ARG A 531 -13.70 16.18 1.14
C ARG A 531 -14.92 16.74 1.87
N LYS A 532 -14.76 17.03 3.16
CA LYS A 532 -15.84 17.63 3.95
C LYS A 532 -16.17 19.03 3.45
N LEU A 533 -15.16 19.87 3.20
CA LEU A 533 -15.33 21.22 2.69
C LEU A 533 -16.10 21.21 1.38
N ILE A 534 -15.65 20.47 0.40
CA ILE A 534 -16.29 20.41 -0.92
C ILE A 534 -17.74 19.97 -0.80
N SER A 535 -17.99 18.88 -0.08
CA SER A 535 -19.30 18.26 0.00
C SER A 535 -20.31 19.12 0.78
N GLU A 536 -19.94 19.65 1.95
CA GLU A 536 -20.83 20.47 2.79
C GLU A 536 -21.10 21.84 2.19
N TRP A 537 -20.07 22.45 1.57
CA TRP A 537 -20.25 23.70 0.85
C TRP A 537 -21.09 23.52 -0.41
N ALA A 538 -20.94 22.39 -1.13
CA ALA A 538 -21.82 22.06 -2.26
C ALA A 538 -23.28 21.85 -1.82
N TYR A 539 -23.49 21.20 -0.67
CA TYR A 539 -24.81 21.07 -0.07
C TYR A 539 -25.44 22.44 0.20
N ASP A 540 -24.68 23.36 0.83
CA ASP A 540 -25.18 24.72 1.14
C ASP A 540 -25.51 25.50 -0.15
N LEU A 541 -24.65 25.45 -1.15
CA LEU A 541 -24.87 26.15 -2.44
C LEU A 541 -26.02 25.59 -3.24
N GLY A 542 -26.27 24.29 -3.16
CA GLY A 542 -27.34 23.60 -3.89
C GLY A 542 -28.66 23.46 -3.13
N LYS A 543 -28.75 23.98 -1.90
CA LYS A 543 -29.86 23.72 -0.99
C LYS A 543 -31.23 24.19 -1.49
N GLU A 544 -31.32 25.40 -2.05
CA GLU A 544 -32.56 25.95 -2.56
C GLU A 544 -33.12 25.17 -3.76
N GLU A 545 -32.22 24.54 -4.55
CA GLU A 545 -32.55 23.74 -5.72
C GLU A 545 -32.58 22.23 -5.43
N ASN A 546 -32.40 21.84 -4.17
CA ASN A 546 -32.38 20.46 -3.70
C ASN A 546 -31.41 19.57 -4.49
N VAL A 547 -30.20 20.10 -4.79
CA VAL A 547 -29.18 19.38 -5.57
C VAL A 547 -28.64 18.17 -4.79
N ILE A 548 -28.39 18.34 -3.48
CA ILE A 548 -28.04 17.29 -2.55
C ILE A 548 -29.09 17.30 -1.43
N GLU A 549 -29.54 16.12 -1.02
CA GLU A 549 -30.61 15.97 -0.04
C GLU A 549 -30.23 15.01 1.09
N TRP A 550 -30.56 15.40 2.33
CA TRP A 550 -30.60 14.48 3.46
C TRP A 550 -31.95 13.76 3.50
N VAL A 551 -31.92 12.44 3.35
CA VAL A 551 -33.11 11.59 3.47
C VAL A 551 -33.02 10.77 4.76
N VAL A 552 -34.11 10.72 5.51
CA VAL A 552 -34.24 9.83 6.68
C VAL A 552 -35.15 8.66 6.30
N LYS A 553 -34.63 7.43 6.43
CA LYS A 553 -35.38 6.21 6.20
C LYS A 553 -35.05 5.22 7.31
N ASP A 554 -36.07 4.64 7.92
CA ASP A 554 -35.95 3.67 9.00
C ASP A 554 -35.04 4.16 10.18
N GLY A 555 -35.13 5.47 10.47
CA GLY A 555 -34.33 6.11 11.52
C GLY A 555 -32.86 6.37 11.15
N LYS A 556 -32.42 6.09 9.93
CA LYS A 556 -31.07 6.29 9.43
C LYS A 556 -31.02 7.46 8.44
N ARG A 557 -29.94 8.26 8.51
CA ARG A 557 -29.69 9.36 7.57
C ARG A 557 -28.91 8.88 6.35
N TYR A 558 -29.27 9.41 5.19
CA TYR A 558 -28.62 9.15 3.91
C TYR A 558 -28.42 10.44 3.14
N LEU A 559 -27.34 10.51 2.37
CA LEU A 559 -27.11 11.58 1.41
C LEU A 559 -27.45 11.10 -0.01
N VAL A 560 -28.16 11.93 -0.74
CA VAL A 560 -28.60 11.64 -2.10
C VAL A 560 -28.29 12.83 -2.99
N VAL A 561 -27.72 12.58 -4.17
CA VAL A 561 -27.55 13.59 -5.21
C VAL A 561 -28.74 13.51 -6.16
N ASN A 562 -29.50 14.60 -6.26
CA ASN A 562 -30.69 14.70 -7.09
C ASN A 562 -30.40 15.27 -8.50
N ASP A 563 -29.37 16.15 -8.63
CA ASP A 563 -29.04 16.81 -9.88
C ASP A 563 -27.50 16.86 -10.06
N PHE A 564 -26.98 15.94 -10.86
CA PHE A 564 -25.53 15.80 -11.08
C PHE A 564 -24.96 16.93 -11.94
N ASP A 565 -25.73 17.49 -12.88
CA ASP A 565 -25.27 18.57 -13.76
C ASP A 565 -25.16 19.89 -12.99
N LYS A 566 -26.12 20.16 -12.12
CA LYS A 566 -26.04 21.29 -11.19
C LYS A 566 -24.91 21.12 -10.19
N LEU A 567 -24.68 19.89 -9.68
CA LEU A 567 -23.57 19.61 -8.79
C LEU A 567 -22.22 19.88 -9.45
N ARG A 568 -22.04 19.49 -10.72
CA ARG A 568 -20.85 19.87 -11.49
C ARG A 568 -20.68 21.39 -11.61
N THR A 569 -21.78 22.10 -11.87
CA THR A 569 -21.77 23.56 -11.92
C THR A 569 -21.34 24.17 -10.59
N ILE A 570 -21.76 23.59 -9.46
CA ILE A 570 -21.36 24.00 -8.12
C ILE A 570 -19.87 23.76 -7.91
N PHE A 571 -19.34 22.59 -8.30
CA PHE A 571 -17.90 22.32 -8.23
C PHE A 571 -17.09 23.34 -9.03
N GLY A 572 -17.57 23.79 -10.19
CA GLY A 572 -16.95 24.87 -10.96
C GLY A 572 -16.90 26.21 -10.19
N LYS A 573 -17.99 26.58 -9.52
CA LYS A 573 -18.03 27.79 -8.66
C LYS A 573 -17.08 27.70 -7.47
N GLN A 574 -17.01 26.53 -6.83
CA GLN A 574 -16.08 26.28 -5.73
C GLN A 574 -14.63 26.36 -6.22
N LEU A 575 -14.32 25.74 -7.36
CA LEU A 575 -12.98 25.78 -7.96
C LEU A 575 -12.55 27.22 -8.30
N TYR A 576 -13.44 28.03 -8.84
CA TYR A 576 -13.19 29.45 -9.10
C TYR A 576 -12.73 30.17 -7.84
N GLU A 577 -13.48 30.03 -6.73
CA GLU A 577 -13.19 30.72 -5.49
C GLU A 577 -11.94 30.17 -4.77
N ILE A 578 -11.75 28.84 -4.75
CA ILE A 578 -10.55 28.24 -4.16
C ILE A 578 -9.28 28.65 -4.91
N GLN A 579 -9.33 28.68 -6.26
CA GLN A 579 -8.21 29.16 -7.05
C GLN A 579 -7.93 30.67 -6.79
N ARG A 580 -8.97 31.48 -6.68
CA ARG A 580 -8.80 32.90 -6.31
C ARG A 580 -8.09 33.06 -4.97
N ILE A 581 -8.60 32.38 -3.94
CA ILE A 581 -8.02 32.40 -2.58
C ILE A 581 -6.53 32.02 -2.61
N LYS A 582 -6.21 30.92 -3.32
CA LYS A 582 -4.82 30.48 -3.44
C LYS A 582 -3.96 31.48 -4.22
N SER A 583 -4.47 31.96 -5.37
CA SER A 583 -3.71 32.85 -6.25
C SER A 583 -3.40 34.19 -5.60
N GLU A 584 -4.34 34.72 -4.82
CA GLU A 584 -4.22 36.01 -4.15
C GLU A 584 -3.61 35.92 -2.72
N GLY A 585 -3.46 34.71 -2.20
CA GLY A 585 -3.00 34.49 -0.82
C GLY A 585 -4.01 34.98 0.23
N ASP A 586 -5.32 34.93 -0.08
CA ASP A 586 -6.39 35.44 0.79
C ASP A 586 -6.60 34.55 2.02
N PHE A 587 -5.79 34.80 3.05
CA PHE A 587 -5.82 34.04 4.30
C PHE A 587 -7.18 34.05 4.98
N GLU A 588 -7.84 35.22 5.05
CA GLU A 588 -9.11 35.33 5.78
C GLU A 588 -10.25 34.58 5.10
N ALA A 589 -10.32 34.63 3.78
CA ALA A 589 -11.31 33.83 3.04
C ALA A 589 -11.02 32.32 3.14
N GLY A 590 -9.76 31.90 3.01
CA GLY A 590 -9.35 30.51 3.18
C GLY A 590 -9.66 29.97 4.57
N LYS A 591 -9.31 30.74 5.60
CA LYS A 591 -9.64 30.42 6.99
C LYS A 591 -11.17 30.28 7.19
N ALA A 592 -11.95 31.23 6.70
CA ALA A 592 -13.40 31.23 6.87
C ALA A 592 -14.05 29.98 6.26
N LEU A 593 -13.62 29.56 5.06
CA LEU A 593 -14.11 28.33 4.41
C LEU A 593 -13.74 27.08 5.20
N ILE A 594 -12.47 26.94 5.59
CA ILE A 594 -12.01 25.75 6.33
C ILE A 594 -12.72 25.66 7.70
N GLU A 595 -12.78 26.76 8.47
CA GLU A 595 -13.41 26.73 9.78
C GLU A 595 -14.91 26.49 9.73
N LYS A 596 -15.58 26.98 8.66
CA LYS A 596 -17.02 26.78 8.48
C LYS A 596 -17.36 25.35 8.05
N TYR A 597 -16.67 24.81 7.05
CA TYR A 597 -17.10 23.59 6.37
C TYR A 597 -16.22 22.36 6.61
N ALA A 598 -14.93 22.53 7.03
CA ALA A 598 -13.97 21.43 6.99
C ALA A 598 -13.71 20.76 8.35
N VAL A 599 -14.09 21.38 9.47
CA VAL A 599 -13.58 20.99 10.79
C VAL A 599 -14.59 20.27 11.65
N LYS A 600 -15.76 20.89 11.87
CA LYS A 600 -16.75 20.41 12.86
C LYS A 600 -17.62 19.30 12.28
N ILE A 601 -17.90 18.29 13.10
CA ILE A 601 -18.81 17.19 12.76
C ILE A 601 -20.05 17.33 13.65
N ASP A 602 -21.25 17.16 13.08
CA ASP A 602 -22.46 17.04 13.86
C ASP A 602 -22.38 15.83 14.80
N PRO A 603 -22.50 15.99 16.13
CA PRO A 603 -22.26 14.90 17.09
C PRO A 603 -23.22 13.72 16.93
N GLU A 604 -24.48 13.98 16.59
CA GLU A 604 -25.50 12.93 16.42
C GLU A 604 -25.26 12.14 15.14
N LEU A 605 -24.88 12.84 14.06
CA LEU A 605 -24.48 12.17 12.81
C LEU A 605 -23.21 11.34 13.01
N HIS A 606 -22.21 11.88 13.71
CA HIS A 606 -20.97 11.18 14.00
C HIS A 606 -21.21 9.88 14.76
N LYS A 607 -22.03 9.93 15.81
CA LYS A 607 -22.42 8.76 16.58
C LYS A 607 -23.14 7.74 15.72
N GLU A 608 -24.16 8.16 14.96
CA GLU A 608 -24.92 7.30 14.04
C GLU A 608 -24.02 6.58 13.03
N VAL A 609 -23.13 7.34 12.35
CA VAL A 609 -22.23 6.77 11.34
C VAL A 609 -21.31 5.71 11.96
N ARG A 610 -20.74 5.98 13.13
CA ARG A 610 -19.87 5.01 13.81
C ARG A 610 -20.63 3.77 14.24
N GLU A 611 -21.80 3.91 14.83
CA GLU A 611 -22.62 2.77 15.24
C GLU A 611 -23.01 1.89 14.03
N ARG A 612 -23.43 2.51 12.93
CA ARG A 612 -23.75 1.81 11.68
C ARG A 612 -22.53 1.10 11.08
N TYR A 613 -21.37 1.77 11.06
CA TYR A 613 -20.13 1.19 10.55
C TYR A 613 -19.66 0.01 11.39
N TYR A 614 -19.66 0.14 12.71
CA TYR A 614 -19.27 -0.96 13.60
C TYR A 614 -20.24 -2.15 13.58
N ALA A 615 -21.54 -1.88 13.35
CA ALA A 615 -22.54 -2.95 13.18
C ALA A 615 -22.28 -3.81 11.94
N LEU A 616 -21.54 -3.31 10.95
CA LEU A 616 -21.11 -4.11 9.79
C LEU A 616 -20.02 -5.12 10.14
N ASN A 617 -19.40 -5.00 11.30
CA ASN A 617 -18.32 -5.87 11.77
C ASN A 617 -17.20 -6.07 10.72
N ILE A 618 -16.79 -4.96 10.07
CA ILE A 618 -15.73 -4.95 9.07
C ILE A 618 -14.38 -4.93 9.80
N GLU A 619 -13.54 -5.90 9.48
CA GLU A 619 -12.19 -6.00 10.05
C GLU A 619 -11.36 -4.75 9.69
N PRO A 620 -10.78 -4.04 10.69
CA PRO A 620 -10.02 -2.81 10.47
C PRO A 620 -8.66 -3.04 9.81
N TYR A 621 -8.08 -4.23 10.00
CA TYR A 621 -6.76 -4.57 9.49
C TYR A 621 -6.83 -5.61 8.37
N SER A 622 -5.85 -5.56 7.48
CA SER A 622 -5.76 -6.49 6.37
C SER A 622 -4.32 -6.90 6.11
N GLY A 623 -4.14 -8.15 5.69
CA GLY A 623 -2.91 -8.64 5.09
C GLY A 623 -3.19 -9.23 3.72
N MET A 624 -2.12 -9.49 2.96
CA MET A 624 -2.20 -10.04 1.62
C MET A 624 -1.66 -11.47 1.58
N VAL A 625 -2.15 -12.27 0.63
CA VAL A 625 -1.45 -13.45 0.11
C VAL A 625 -0.86 -13.10 -1.26
N ASN A 626 0.40 -13.48 -1.47
CA ASN A 626 1.08 -13.29 -2.73
C ASN A 626 0.58 -14.26 -3.80
N PRO A 627 0.62 -13.91 -5.09
CA PRO A 627 0.56 -14.88 -6.18
C PRO A 627 1.79 -15.79 -6.17
N GLU A 628 1.67 -16.96 -6.80
CA GLU A 628 2.76 -17.91 -7.00
C GLU A 628 3.04 -18.06 -8.49
N TYR A 629 4.33 -18.16 -8.83
CA TYR A 629 4.80 -18.28 -10.20
C TYR A 629 5.48 -19.62 -10.43
N GLU A 630 5.23 -20.25 -11.58
CA GLU A 630 5.79 -21.52 -11.96
C GLU A 630 6.35 -21.46 -13.37
N LEU A 631 7.60 -21.92 -13.55
CA LEU A 631 8.22 -22.04 -14.86
C LEU A 631 7.63 -23.18 -15.66
N VAL A 632 7.25 -22.94 -16.90
CA VAL A 632 6.87 -23.96 -17.87
C VAL A 632 8.08 -24.32 -18.70
N MET A 633 8.49 -25.61 -18.64
CA MET A 633 9.71 -26.08 -19.26
C MET A 633 9.42 -26.98 -20.45
N GLU A 634 10.15 -26.80 -21.54
CA GLU A 634 10.31 -27.77 -22.65
C GLU A 634 11.77 -28.20 -22.72
N GLY A 635 12.07 -29.38 -22.18
CA GLY A 635 13.47 -29.77 -21.94
C GLY A 635 14.13 -28.79 -20.94
N ASP A 636 15.29 -28.25 -21.35
CA ASP A 636 16.02 -27.27 -20.53
C ASP A 636 15.61 -25.80 -20.82
N LYS A 637 14.64 -25.58 -21.71
CA LYS A 637 14.22 -24.25 -22.12
C LYS A 637 12.95 -23.81 -21.37
N ILE A 638 12.97 -22.60 -20.80
CA ILE A 638 11.76 -21.96 -20.29
C ILE A 638 10.94 -21.48 -21.50
N VAL A 639 9.68 -21.92 -21.58
CA VAL A 639 8.75 -21.56 -22.67
C VAL A 639 7.62 -20.65 -22.21
N ASP A 640 7.32 -20.63 -20.90
CA ASP A 640 6.36 -19.70 -20.30
C ASP A 640 6.56 -19.61 -18.78
N VAL A 641 5.87 -18.67 -18.14
CA VAL A 641 5.71 -18.57 -16.69
C VAL A 641 4.22 -18.43 -16.39
N LYS A 642 3.69 -19.30 -15.53
CA LYS A 642 2.31 -19.28 -15.10
C LYS A 642 2.18 -18.60 -13.75
N VAL A 643 1.12 -17.80 -13.59
CA VAL A 643 0.72 -17.23 -12.31
C VAL A 643 -0.46 -18.00 -11.74
N SER A 644 -0.44 -18.24 -10.44
CA SER A 644 -1.56 -18.82 -9.68
C SER A 644 -1.81 -18.02 -8.40
N TYR A 645 -3.01 -18.14 -7.87
CA TYR A 645 -3.44 -17.34 -6.74
C TYR A 645 -3.85 -18.26 -5.57
N PRO A 646 -2.94 -18.46 -4.58
CA PRO A 646 -3.22 -19.27 -3.41
C PRO A 646 -4.42 -18.73 -2.63
N ALA A 647 -5.26 -19.63 -2.13
CA ALA A 647 -6.45 -19.32 -1.35
C ALA A 647 -6.31 -19.71 0.13
N ASN A 648 -5.09 -20.06 0.58
CA ASN A 648 -4.84 -20.51 1.93
C ASN A 648 -3.62 -19.80 2.52
N TYR A 649 -3.88 -18.92 3.49
CA TYR A 649 -2.87 -18.13 4.18
C TYR A 649 -1.86 -19.00 4.95
N ILE A 650 -2.35 -20.02 5.65
CA ILE A 650 -1.48 -20.92 6.45
C ILE A 650 -0.55 -21.70 5.52
N GLU A 651 -1.10 -22.28 4.44
CA GLU A 651 -0.29 -23.06 3.49
C GLU A 651 0.81 -22.23 2.85
N GLN A 652 0.52 -20.97 2.48
CA GLN A 652 1.53 -20.08 1.91
C GLN A 652 2.66 -19.79 2.92
N HIS A 653 2.32 -19.47 4.17
CA HIS A 653 3.35 -19.19 5.18
C HIS A 653 4.17 -20.42 5.56
N LEU A 654 3.56 -21.60 5.63
CA LEU A 654 4.29 -22.86 5.84
C LEU A 654 5.18 -23.22 4.64
N HIS A 655 4.69 -22.98 3.42
CA HIS A 655 5.50 -23.11 2.19
C HIS A 655 6.72 -22.19 2.24
N TYR A 656 6.56 -20.92 2.61
CA TYR A 656 7.65 -19.97 2.75
C TYR A 656 8.62 -20.36 3.86
N SER A 657 8.12 -20.83 5.00
CA SER A 657 8.98 -21.29 6.11
C SER A 657 9.81 -22.50 5.73
N LYS A 658 9.29 -23.38 4.88
CA LYS A 658 10.01 -24.55 4.38
C LYS A 658 11.09 -24.21 3.35
N ASN A 659 10.83 -23.27 2.45
CA ASN A 659 11.63 -23.07 1.24
C ASN A 659 12.47 -21.78 1.26
N TYR A 660 12.12 -20.78 2.09
CA TYR A 660 12.74 -19.46 2.12
C TYR A 660 13.15 -19.01 3.54
N SER A 661 13.47 -19.96 4.43
CA SER A 661 13.91 -19.68 5.79
C SER A 661 15.38 -20.06 5.93
N PHE A 662 16.25 -19.11 5.60
CA PHE A 662 17.69 -19.35 5.45
C PHE A 662 18.52 -18.93 6.67
N LEU A 663 18.04 -17.98 7.47
CA LEU A 663 18.80 -17.47 8.62
C LEU A 663 18.78 -18.44 9.80
N PRO A 664 19.83 -18.46 10.65
CA PRO A 664 19.76 -19.11 11.95
C PRO A 664 18.65 -18.47 12.84
N SER A 665 18.33 -19.11 13.95
CA SER A 665 17.29 -18.59 14.86
C SER A 665 17.74 -17.34 15.62
N ILE A 666 19.02 -17.11 15.73
CA ILE A 666 19.66 -15.93 16.34
C ILE A 666 20.80 -15.46 15.42
N ASN A 667 20.83 -14.16 15.15
CA ASN A 667 21.76 -13.50 14.26
C ASN A 667 22.61 -12.43 14.96
#